data_b3a1685e2baf5115b248fc9dc7f23e2c
#
_entry.id   b3a1685e2baf5115b248fc9dc7f23e2c
#
_cell.length_a   1.000
_cell.length_b   1.000
_cell.length_c   1.000
_cell.angle_alpha   90.00
_cell.angle_beta   90.00
_cell.angle_gamma   90.00
#
_symmetry.space_group_name_H-M   'P 1'
#
loop_
_entity.id
_entity.type
_entity.pdbx_description
1 polymer ?
#
loop_
_entity_poly.entity_id
_entity_poly.type
_entity_poly.pdbx_seq_one_letter_code
_entity_poly.pdbx_strand_id
1 'polypeptide(L)'
;MPRIRGWRRASALLLALGCAPGAAPSPDAAPERRRAIFVSFDAMNETRARTTVDPAAIPNLLRLFDEASCADGSRPMWPSVTAASHAALWTGVYGNVNGVVANSMAPLPWSEFSLLDELSGFEPRQLNAEPIWIAAARAGRSAVENSTTHAGPPGRWKPEGGRDTAMVRRDSAALADPRLLAITGYTTGPAARLLAADSNPPGPAGSWRNLASLGPIGVPLREIAWAVGRDSLFALFFGADRYAGVVIGQTRDVARAVRVSSAPVERAPIDGERELARYFSDVLWLSLAEGRAGIYFRLWDLAPDLSSFQLFQSPGRIMRGNHAEALRSFEDAIGGFVANPSELALRKTDPMLEDGGDGTAELKFLETAELQTRQAMRGSEWLWRNRRPDLQTDYFSLADGLDHLWYGLIAPEVPGRNPGLAARINAMRSRGWAMVDRRLAHLWQLARQDNALLLVAGDHGMRATWRLFHVNAVLRRAGLAVADPRGRIDLSRSRAIAPNGPYVTVNRVGRKDGIVPASEVNQVADSVIRALLAVRGPDGQPVVTRVWRPVPGDTLGIGGPTGGDVYFNLAPGYYYSTAAGDSLTGGRVPAGSHGFPSIEPDMRSVLCAIGPGVGGRRLATARVIDAAPTVAEWLGIPAPGDAKGVSLLRAMSGR
;
A
#
# COMPACT_ATOMS: atom_id res chain seq x y z
N MET A 1 -15.31 -90.45 32.04
CA MET A 1 -15.05 -90.67 33.48
C MET A 1 -13.99 -89.70 33.93
N PRO A 2 -14.00 -89.18 35.16
CA PRO A 2 -15.12 -88.55 35.88
C PRO A 2 -14.83 -87.07 36.29
N ARG A 3 -15.90 -86.37 36.60
CA ARG A 3 -16.19 -85.47 37.72
C ARG A 3 -15.07 -84.57 38.29
N ILE A 4 -15.34 -83.26 38.59
CA ILE A 4 -16.00 -82.76 39.79
C ILE A 4 -16.31 -81.22 39.68
N ARG A 5 -17.39 -80.85 40.28
CA ARG A 5 -18.03 -79.57 40.54
C ARG A 5 -17.14 -78.56 41.27
N GLY A 6 -17.40 -77.29 41.02
CA GLY A 6 -16.96 -76.17 41.85
C GLY A 6 -17.71 -74.88 41.57
N TRP A 7 -18.75 -74.64 42.33
CA TRP A 7 -19.47 -73.39 42.42
C TRP A 7 -18.57 -72.27 42.98
N ARG A 8 -18.49 -71.10 42.32
CA ARG A 8 -18.11 -69.90 43.03
C ARG A 8 -19.04 -68.75 42.61
N ARG A 9 -19.47 -68.05 43.65
CA ARG A 9 -20.44 -66.95 43.68
C ARG A 9 -20.00 -65.77 42.85
N ALA A 10 -20.89 -65.18 42.04
CA ALA A 10 -20.77 -63.92 41.42
C ALA A 10 -21.03 -62.78 42.43
N SER A 11 -20.02 -61.99 42.74
CA SER A 11 -20.20 -60.71 43.45
C SER A 11 -20.35 -59.61 42.42
N ALA A 12 -21.54 -59.01 42.36
CA ALA A 12 -21.80 -57.81 41.53
C ALA A 12 -21.14 -56.62 42.20
N LEU A 13 -20.14 -56.04 41.52
CA LEU A 13 -19.55 -54.75 41.88
C LEU A 13 -20.34 -53.64 41.18
N LEU A 14 -21.16 -52.90 41.92
CA LEU A 14 -21.80 -51.67 41.50
C LEU A 14 -20.71 -50.57 41.39
N LEU A 15 -20.32 -50.19 40.17
CA LEU A 15 -19.55 -48.98 39.89
C LEU A 15 -20.49 -47.76 39.96
N ALA A 16 -20.43 -47.04 41.08
CA ALA A 16 -21.01 -45.72 41.19
C ALA A 16 -20.19 -44.75 40.34
N LEU A 17 -20.71 -44.32 39.18
CA LEU A 17 -20.22 -43.18 38.42
C LEU A 17 -20.50 -41.90 39.23
N GLY A 18 -19.51 -41.47 40.00
CA GLY A 18 -19.53 -40.16 40.61
C GLY A 18 -19.32 -39.09 39.52
N CYS A 19 -20.36 -38.31 39.21
CA CYS A 19 -20.20 -37.04 38.51
C CYS A 19 -19.37 -36.11 39.41
N ALA A 20 -18.10 -35.92 39.07
CA ALA A 20 -17.32 -34.83 39.65
C ALA A 20 -17.96 -33.50 39.21
N PRO A 21 -18.27 -32.56 40.11
CA PRO A 21 -18.70 -31.23 39.70
C PRO A 21 -17.53 -30.60 38.93
N GLY A 22 -17.81 -30.12 37.69
CA GLY A 22 -16.85 -29.39 36.90
C GLY A 22 -16.26 -28.25 37.74
N ALA A 23 -14.94 -28.22 37.86
CA ALA A 23 -14.24 -27.15 38.56
C ALA A 23 -14.67 -25.80 37.93
N ALA A 24 -15.30 -24.97 38.76
CA ALA A 24 -15.55 -23.57 38.38
C ALA A 24 -14.20 -22.93 37.99
N PRO A 25 -14.15 -22.12 36.92
CA PRO A 25 -12.91 -21.46 36.54
C PRO A 25 -12.42 -20.61 37.70
N SER A 26 -11.14 -20.74 38.06
CA SER A 26 -10.48 -19.96 39.09
C SER A 26 -10.70 -18.46 38.85
N PRO A 27 -11.14 -17.67 39.87
CA PRO A 27 -11.36 -16.24 39.71
C PRO A 27 -10.09 -15.43 39.40
N ASP A 28 -8.91 -16.04 39.50
CA ASP A 28 -7.59 -15.41 39.34
C ASP A 28 -6.87 -15.74 38.00
N ALA A 29 -7.52 -16.38 37.05
CA ALA A 29 -6.96 -16.49 35.72
C ALA A 29 -6.97 -15.07 35.08
N ALA A 30 -5.80 -14.42 35.01
CA ALA A 30 -5.66 -13.20 34.26
C ALA A 30 -6.31 -13.37 32.89
N PRO A 31 -7.14 -12.45 32.40
CA PRO A 31 -7.85 -12.62 31.14
C PRO A 31 -6.83 -12.94 30.04
N GLU A 32 -7.09 -14.03 29.33
CA GLU A 32 -6.21 -14.50 28.26
C GLU A 32 -5.90 -13.34 27.31
N ARG A 33 -4.60 -13.02 27.16
CA ARG A 33 -4.13 -11.83 26.45
C ARG A 33 -4.40 -11.98 24.96
N ARG A 34 -5.48 -11.36 24.49
CA ARG A 34 -5.90 -11.41 23.09
C ARG A 34 -4.89 -10.72 22.19
N ARG A 35 -4.66 -11.31 21.01
CA ARG A 35 -3.77 -10.81 19.97
C ARG A 35 -4.52 -10.57 18.67
N ALA A 36 -4.02 -9.65 17.84
CA ALA A 36 -4.63 -9.33 16.55
C ALA A 36 -3.57 -9.05 15.48
N ILE A 37 -3.85 -9.49 14.25
CA ILE A 37 -3.22 -9.00 13.03
C ILE A 37 -4.27 -8.14 12.33
N PHE A 38 -3.95 -6.87 12.10
CA PHE A 38 -4.78 -5.91 11.39
C PHE A 38 -4.07 -5.54 10.09
N VAL A 39 -4.55 -6.07 8.96
CA VAL A 39 -3.94 -5.85 7.64
C VAL A 39 -4.85 -5.05 6.74
N SER A 40 -4.26 -4.10 6.01
CA SER A 40 -4.88 -3.45 4.86
C SER A 40 -4.29 -3.98 3.56
N PHE A 41 -5.16 -4.49 2.68
CA PHE A 41 -4.85 -4.77 1.28
C PHE A 41 -5.40 -3.63 0.43
N ASP A 42 -4.50 -2.89 -0.20
CA ASP A 42 -4.83 -1.71 -1.00
C ASP A 42 -5.78 -2.03 -2.15
N ALA A 43 -6.80 -1.21 -2.34
CA ALA A 43 -7.85 -1.34 -3.34
C ALA A 43 -8.60 -2.69 -3.32
N MET A 44 -8.59 -3.47 -2.23
CA MET A 44 -9.26 -4.75 -2.19
C MET A 44 -10.78 -4.57 -2.09
N ASN A 45 -11.50 -5.14 -3.09
CA ASN A 45 -12.95 -5.13 -3.17
C ASN A 45 -13.47 -6.54 -3.45
N GLU A 46 -14.40 -7.06 -2.65
CA GLU A 46 -14.91 -8.44 -2.77
C GLU A 46 -15.60 -8.67 -4.12
N THR A 47 -16.49 -7.78 -4.54
CA THR A 47 -17.25 -7.93 -5.80
C THR A 47 -16.29 -8.00 -6.98
N ARG A 48 -15.31 -7.09 -7.06
CA ARG A 48 -14.33 -7.08 -8.14
C ARG A 48 -13.44 -8.32 -8.12
N ALA A 49 -12.96 -8.75 -6.94
CA ALA A 49 -12.18 -9.98 -6.82
C ALA A 49 -12.97 -11.21 -7.32
N ARG A 50 -14.21 -11.38 -6.88
CA ARG A 50 -15.07 -12.51 -7.29
C ARG A 50 -15.45 -12.50 -8.77
N THR A 51 -15.61 -11.31 -9.39
CA THR A 51 -16.15 -11.21 -10.75
C THR A 51 -15.11 -11.04 -11.84
N THR A 52 -13.89 -10.62 -11.51
CA THR A 52 -12.88 -10.26 -12.52
C THR A 52 -11.55 -10.99 -12.38
N VAL A 53 -11.29 -11.65 -11.24
CA VAL A 53 -10.07 -12.45 -11.04
C VAL A 53 -10.39 -13.92 -11.28
N ASP A 54 -9.45 -14.67 -11.83
CA ASP A 54 -9.58 -16.14 -11.95
C ASP A 54 -9.75 -16.75 -10.54
N PRO A 55 -10.86 -17.44 -10.25
CA PRO A 55 -11.07 -18.08 -8.95
C PRO A 55 -9.96 -19.04 -8.53
N ALA A 56 -9.30 -19.71 -9.48
CA ALA A 56 -8.19 -20.60 -9.21
C ALA A 56 -6.94 -19.86 -8.68
N ALA A 57 -6.83 -18.55 -8.96
CA ALA A 57 -5.73 -17.71 -8.49
C ALA A 57 -5.93 -17.18 -7.05
N ILE A 58 -7.17 -17.18 -6.53
CA ILE A 58 -7.51 -16.56 -5.25
C ILE A 58 -8.32 -17.45 -4.30
N PRO A 59 -7.97 -18.74 -4.12
CA PRO A 59 -8.77 -19.68 -3.33
C PRO A 59 -8.88 -19.29 -1.84
N ASN A 60 -7.82 -18.73 -1.25
CA ASN A 60 -7.83 -18.34 0.16
C ASN A 60 -8.63 -17.05 0.39
N LEU A 61 -8.60 -16.13 -0.58
CA LEU A 61 -9.40 -14.91 -0.54
C LEU A 61 -10.89 -15.22 -0.64
N LEU A 62 -11.28 -16.12 -1.56
CA LEU A 62 -12.67 -16.59 -1.67
C LEU A 62 -13.12 -17.27 -0.38
N ARG A 63 -12.27 -18.14 0.18
CA ARG A 63 -12.52 -18.80 1.45
C ARG A 63 -12.67 -17.81 2.61
N LEU A 64 -11.84 -16.74 2.66
CA LEU A 64 -11.99 -15.67 3.67
C LEU A 64 -13.36 -15.03 3.57
N PHE A 65 -13.80 -14.66 2.37
CA PHE A 65 -15.11 -14.03 2.15
C PHE A 65 -16.28 -14.92 2.55
N ASP A 66 -16.12 -16.24 2.51
CA ASP A 66 -17.15 -17.20 2.87
C ASP A 66 -17.14 -17.56 4.36
N GLU A 67 -15.97 -17.66 5.00
CA GLU A 67 -15.81 -18.09 6.39
C GLU A 67 -15.74 -16.94 7.41
N ALA A 68 -15.24 -15.76 7.00
CA ALA A 68 -15.13 -14.62 7.90
C ALA A 68 -16.47 -13.92 8.16
N SER A 69 -16.51 -13.12 9.20
CA SER A 69 -17.56 -12.10 9.34
C SER A 69 -17.18 -10.88 8.49
N CYS A 70 -17.91 -10.61 7.42
CA CYS A 70 -17.64 -9.53 6.48
C CYS A 70 -18.79 -8.53 6.40
N ALA A 71 -18.47 -7.25 6.27
CA ALA A 71 -19.43 -6.22 5.90
C ALA A 71 -19.78 -6.30 4.40
N ASP A 72 -20.96 -5.83 4.02
CA ASP A 72 -21.37 -5.59 2.63
C ASP A 72 -20.62 -4.36 2.09
N GLY A 73 -19.31 -4.49 2.00
CA GLY A 73 -18.36 -3.44 1.72
C GLY A 73 -18.12 -2.45 2.86
N SER A 74 -17.00 -1.78 2.79
CA SER A 74 -16.59 -0.70 3.68
C SER A 74 -16.48 0.60 2.90
N ARG A 75 -17.18 1.65 3.34
CA ARG A 75 -17.08 2.98 2.73
C ARG A 75 -15.74 3.61 3.10
N PRO A 76 -14.91 3.96 2.09
CA PRO A 76 -13.67 4.68 2.32
C PRO A 76 -13.93 6.11 2.80
N MET A 77 -12.86 6.85 3.05
CA MET A 77 -12.93 8.31 3.09
C MET A 77 -13.18 8.87 1.69
N TRP A 78 -13.67 10.10 1.55
CA TRP A 78 -13.67 10.83 0.29
C TRP A 78 -12.75 12.06 0.37
N PRO A 79 -11.79 12.22 -0.58
CA PRO A 79 -11.44 11.34 -1.73
C PRO A 79 -11.00 9.95 -1.29
N SER A 80 -11.48 8.93 -2.02
CA SER A 80 -11.15 7.54 -1.77
C SER A 80 -9.75 7.21 -2.34
N VAL A 81 -8.73 7.78 -1.69
CA VAL A 81 -7.32 7.64 -2.04
C VAL A 81 -6.54 7.05 -0.88
N THR A 82 -5.44 6.40 -1.20
CA THR A 82 -4.68 5.53 -0.29
C THR A 82 -4.30 6.21 1.02
N ALA A 83 -3.60 7.37 0.99
CA ALA A 83 -3.15 8.02 2.23
C ALA A 83 -4.31 8.45 3.12
N ALA A 84 -5.35 9.07 2.54
CA ALA A 84 -6.49 9.59 3.29
C ALA A 84 -7.34 8.46 3.91
N SER A 85 -7.60 7.39 3.14
CA SER A 85 -8.37 6.25 3.64
C SER A 85 -7.59 5.42 4.67
N HIS A 86 -6.27 5.26 4.52
CA HIS A 86 -5.44 4.61 5.53
C HIS A 86 -5.34 5.43 6.82
N ALA A 87 -5.18 6.76 6.72
CA ALA A 87 -5.23 7.61 7.91
C ALA A 87 -6.55 7.42 8.67
N ALA A 88 -7.67 7.35 7.93
CA ALA A 88 -8.98 7.08 8.53
C ALA A 88 -9.09 5.67 9.12
N LEU A 89 -8.52 4.66 8.43
CA LEU A 89 -8.49 3.26 8.86
C LEU A 89 -7.75 3.10 10.21
N TRP A 90 -6.55 3.71 10.32
CA TRP A 90 -5.70 3.56 11.49
C TRP A 90 -6.16 4.39 12.70
N THR A 91 -6.83 5.53 12.48
CA THR A 91 -7.23 6.45 13.55
C THR A 91 -8.69 6.33 13.96
N GLY A 92 -9.53 5.71 13.14
CA GLY A 92 -10.98 5.65 13.36
C GLY A 92 -11.69 6.99 13.15
N VAL A 93 -11.07 7.96 12.43
CA VAL A 93 -11.68 9.26 12.13
C VAL A 93 -11.27 9.77 10.75
N TYR A 94 -12.16 10.49 10.08
CA TYR A 94 -11.94 10.98 8.71
C TYR A 94 -10.95 12.15 8.62
N GLY A 95 -10.52 12.46 7.37
CA GLY A 95 -9.51 13.45 7.05
C GLY A 95 -9.84 14.89 7.47
N ASN A 96 -11.12 15.24 7.53
CA ASN A 96 -11.55 16.53 8.08
C ASN A 96 -11.12 16.76 9.55
N VAL A 97 -10.78 15.70 10.29
CA VAL A 97 -10.26 15.73 11.66
C VAL A 97 -8.80 15.25 11.70
N ASN A 98 -8.49 14.07 11.08
CA ASN A 98 -7.14 13.53 11.14
C ASN A 98 -6.12 14.31 10.28
N GLY A 99 -6.57 15.22 9.42
CA GLY A 99 -5.73 16.12 8.64
C GLY A 99 -5.21 15.55 7.31
N VAL A 100 -5.42 14.27 7.00
CA VAL A 100 -4.94 13.64 5.75
C VAL A 100 -6.10 13.52 4.76
N VAL A 101 -6.02 14.23 3.63
CA VAL A 101 -7.12 14.33 2.65
C VAL A 101 -6.73 13.91 1.23
N ALA A 102 -5.45 13.68 0.96
CA ALA A 102 -4.95 13.26 -0.36
C ALA A 102 -3.60 12.55 -0.23
N ASN A 103 -3.15 11.86 -1.31
CA ASN A 103 -1.82 11.23 -1.38
C ASN A 103 -0.68 12.26 -1.41
N SER A 104 -0.94 13.44 -1.97
CA SER A 104 -0.09 14.64 -1.89
C SER A 104 -1.00 15.83 -1.54
N MET A 105 -0.61 16.66 -0.60
CA MET A 105 -1.49 17.69 -0.05
C MET A 105 -0.72 18.88 0.50
N ALA A 106 -1.38 20.04 0.52
CA ALA A 106 -0.84 21.25 1.15
C ALA A 106 -0.83 21.05 2.68
N PRO A 107 0.34 21.15 3.33
CA PRO A 107 0.46 20.89 4.77
C PRO A 107 -0.04 22.04 5.64
N LEU A 108 0.01 21.79 6.95
CA LEU A 108 -0.20 22.81 8.00
C LEU A 108 1.15 23.23 8.61
N PRO A 109 1.24 24.44 9.18
CA PRO A 109 0.18 25.46 9.29
C PRO A 109 -0.01 26.31 8.04
N TRP A 110 -1.16 26.97 7.90
CA TRP A 110 -1.49 27.79 6.73
C TRP A 110 -0.55 28.98 6.51
N SER A 111 0.00 29.57 7.60
CA SER A 111 0.93 30.70 7.51
C SER A 111 2.27 30.36 6.84
N GLU A 112 2.67 29.09 6.86
CA GLU A 112 3.96 28.63 6.33
C GLU A 112 3.85 28.04 4.93
N PHE A 113 2.68 27.49 4.58
CA PHE A 113 2.47 26.71 3.37
C PHE A 113 1.33 27.24 2.49
N SER A 114 1.61 27.39 1.21
CA SER A 114 0.64 27.73 0.18
C SER A 114 -0.15 26.50 -0.29
N LEU A 115 -1.13 26.71 -1.18
CA LEU A 115 -1.87 25.59 -1.81
C LEU A 115 -1.03 24.76 -2.78
N LEU A 116 0.12 25.28 -3.25
CA LEU A 116 1.03 24.58 -4.15
C LEU A 116 2.23 23.94 -3.43
N ASP A 117 2.39 24.16 -2.13
CA ASP A 117 3.37 23.45 -1.33
C ASP A 117 2.82 22.06 -1.05
N GLU A 118 3.46 21.04 -1.60
CA GLU A 118 3.01 19.66 -1.51
C GLU A 118 3.90 18.84 -0.58
N LEU A 119 3.27 18.13 0.33
CA LEU A 119 3.90 17.05 1.10
C LEU A 119 3.12 15.76 0.91
N SER A 120 3.85 14.65 1.00
CA SER A 120 3.25 13.31 0.95
C SER A 120 2.22 13.13 2.08
N GLY A 121 1.00 12.74 1.73
CA GLY A 121 -0.04 12.39 2.69
C GLY A 121 0.30 11.15 3.54
N PHE A 122 1.27 10.34 3.10
CA PHE A 122 1.75 9.16 3.85
C PHE A 122 2.68 9.50 5.02
N GLU A 123 3.17 10.75 5.10
CA GLU A 123 4.06 11.17 6.17
C GLU A 123 3.33 11.21 7.51
N PRO A 124 3.87 10.56 8.56
CA PRO A 124 3.24 10.55 9.89
C PRO A 124 2.96 11.96 10.43
N ARG A 125 3.84 12.93 10.12
CA ARG A 125 3.71 14.33 10.54
C ARG A 125 2.48 15.05 9.97
N GLN A 126 1.80 14.50 8.96
CA GLN A 126 0.52 15.05 8.47
C GLN A 126 -0.66 14.60 9.32
N LEU A 127 -0.49 13.53 10.09
CA LEU A 127 -1.54 12.95 10.90
C LEU A 127 -1.79 13.79 12.17
N ASN A 128 -3.03 14.22 12.38
CA ASN A 128 -3.45 15.00 13.53
C ASN A 128 -4.34 14.23 14.51
N ALA A 129 -4.47 12.92 14.32
CA ALA A 129 -5.23 12.02 15.17
C ALA A 129 -4.36 10.86 15.69
N GLU A 130 -4.81 10.19 16.76
CA GLU A 130 -4.12 9.06 17.36
C GLU A 130 -4.36 7.78 16.56
N PRO A 131 -3.31 7.09 16.07
CA PRO A 131 -3.46 5.79 15.44
C PRO A 131 -3.56 4.67 16.49
N ILE A 132 -4.12 3.52 16.07
CA ILE A 132 -4.42 2.36 16.93
C ILE A 132 -3.18 1.79 17.65
N TRP A 133 -2.01 1.83 17.05
CA TRP A 133 -0.77 1.34 17.68
C TRP A 133 -0.30 2.23 18.83
N ILE A 134 -0.48 3.55 18.75
CA ILE A 134 -0.24 4.46 19.87
C ILE A 134 -1.27 4.22 20.98
N ALA A 135 -2.54 4.04 20.65
CA ALA A 135 -3.58 3.70 21.62
C ALA A 135 -3.27 2.37 22.32
N ALA A 136 -2.80 1.36 21.60
CA ALA A 136 -2.37 0.08 22.15
C ALA A 136 -1.20 0.23 23.14
N ALA A 137 -0.14 0.94 22.75
CA ALA A 137 1.03 1.20 23.59
C ALA A 137 0.63 1.95 24.89
N ARG A 138 -0.21 2.98 24.77
CA ARG A 138 -0.74 3.71 25.94
C ARG A 138 -1.55 2.83 26.89
N ALA A 139 -2.25 1.84 26.36
CA ALA A 139 -3.01 0.86 27.15
C ALA A 139 -2.13 -0.30 27.69
N GLY A 140 -0.80 -0.20 27.55
CA GLY A 140 0.13 -1.22 28.06
C GLY A 140 0.23 -2.46 27.16
N ARG A 141 -0.30 -2.42 25.92
CA ARG A 141 -0.19 -3.49 24.93
C ARG A 141 1.04 -3.30 24.05
N SER A 142 1.60 -4.40 23.59
CA SER A 142 2.68 -4.36 22.59
C SER A 142 2.12 -4.24 21.19
N ALA A 143 2.74 -3.37 20.37
CA ALA A 143 2.33 -3.18 18.99
C ALA A 143 3.54 -3.14 18.04
N VAL A 144 3.38 -3.69 16.83
CA VAL A 144 4.40 -3.65 15.78
C VAL A 144 3.76 -3.29 14.44
N GLU A 145 4.53 -2.65 13.58
CA GLU A 145 4.10 -2.22 12.26
C GLU A 145 5.01 -2.79 11.18
N ASN A 146 4.43 -3.53 10.24
CA ASN A 146 5.16 -4.05 9.08
C ASN A 146 5.03 -3.08 7.90
N SER A 147 5.88 -2.04 7.91
CA SER A 147 5.90 -1.01 6.85
C SER A 147 4.54 -0.37 6.59
N THR A 148 3.77 -0.15 7.65
CA THR A 148 2.45 0.46 7.59
C THR A 148 2.54 1.94 7.18
N THR A 149 1.53 2.44 6.48
CA THR A 149 1.43 3.87 6.18
C THR A 149 1.26 4.69 7.46
N HIS A 150 1.81 5.89 7.54
CA HIS A 150 1.74 6.80 8.71
C HIS A 150 2.42 6.26 9.98
N ALA A 151 3.29 5.26 9.88
CA ALA A 151 4.07 4.77 11.00
C ALA A 151 5.06 5.84 11.49
N GLY A 152 4.90 6.32 12.72
CA GLY A 152 5.76 7.34 13.31
C GLY A 152 4.99 8.39 14.13
N PRO A 153 5.65 9.50 14.51
CA PRO A 153 5.06 10.53 15.36
C PRO A 153 4.02 11.39 14.63
N PRO A 154 2.75 11.42 15.08
CA PRO A 154 1.74 12.32 14.55
C PRO A 154 2.15 13.79 14.66
N GLY A 155 1.75 14.59 13.67
CA GLY A 155 2.10 16.01 13.61
C GLY A 155 1.39 16.88 14.64
N ARG A 156 0.11 16.64 14.84
CA ARG A 156 -0.76 17.41 15.76
C ARG A 156 -0.78 18.92 15.46
N TRP A 157 -0.71 19.27 14.16
CA TRP A 157 -0.69 20.65 13.70
C TRP A 157 -2.05 21.32 13.80
N LYS A 158 -2.05 22.60 14.16
CA LYS A 158 -3.22 23.48 14.13
C LYS A 158 -3.19 24.34 12.86
N PRO A 159 -4.36 24.68 12.29
CA PRO A 159 -4.41 25.49 11.06
C PRO A 159 -3.74 26.86 11.21
N GLU A 160 -3.96 27.51 12.33
CA GLU A 160 -3.44 28.84 12.68
C GLU A 160 -1.94 28.88 13.02
N GLY A 161 -1.34 27.73 13.24
CA GLY A 161 0.06 27.57 13.61
C GLY A 161 0.25 26.86 14.95
N GLY A 162 1.46 26.35 15.13
CA GLY A 162 1.83 25.57 16.31
C GLY A 162 1.25 24.15 16.30
N ARG A 163 1.48 23.44 17.40
CA ARG A 163 1.09 22.02 17.58
C ARG A 163 0.37 21.86 18.91
N ASP A 164 -0.47 20.83 19.03
CA ASP A 164 -0.98 20.41 20.32
C ASP A 164 0.14 19.73 21.13
N THR A 165 0.80 20.53 21.98
CA THR A 165 1.99 20.08 22.73
C THR A 165 1.68 19.00 23.75
N ALA A 166 0.46 18.93 24.27
CA ALA A 166 0.05 17.88 25.20
C ALA A 166 -0.08 16.55 24.48
N MET A 167 -0.74 16.54 23.31
CA MET A 167 -0.85 15.35 22.48
C MET A 167 0.49 14.92 21.90
N VAL A 168 1.35 15.84 21.46
CA VAL A 168 2.70 15.53 21.00
C VAL A 168 3.51 14.84 22.09
N ARG A 169 3.49 15.33 23.34
CA ARG A 169 4.19 14.67 24.45
C ARG A 169 3.64 13.27 24.73
N ARG A 170 2.32 13.11 24.72
CA ARG A 170 1.67 11.82 24.93
C ARG A 170 2.08 10.81 23.85
N ASP A 171 2.00 11.19 22.57
CA ASP A 171 2.32 10.33 21.43
C ASP A 171 3.83 9.99 21.42
N SER A 172 4.70 10.95 21.77
CA SER A 172 6.15 10.73 21.90
C SER A 172 6.50 9.76 23.04
N ALA A 173 5.78 9.82 24.16
CA ALA A 173 5.97 8.86 25.26
C ALA A 173 5.58 7.43 24.85
N ALA A 174 4.51 7.28 24.09
CA ALA A 174 4.12 5.97 23.54
C ALA A 174 5.14 5.43 22.54
N LEU A 175 5.69 6.28 21.67
CA LEU A 175 6.73 5.89 20.71
C LEU A 175 8.08 5.59 21.37
N ALA A 176 8.35 6.12 22.55
CA ALA A 176 9.54 5.77 23.32
C ALA A 176 9.40 4.41 24.06
N ASP A 177 8.20 3.87 24.16
CA ASP A 177 7.95 2.58 24.80
C ASP A 177 8.54 1.42 23.97
N PRO A 178 9.43 0.58 24.54
CA PRO A 178 10.04 -0.54 23.80
C PRO A 178 9.04 -1.62 23.34
N ARG A 179 7.79 -1.57 23.84
CA ARG A 179 6.70 -2.45 23.40
C ARG A 179 6.08 -2.02 22.08
N LEU A 180 6.32 -0.78 21.62
CA LEU A 180 5.88 -0.30 20.31
C LEU A 180 7.07 -0.24 19.35
N LEU A 181 7.00 -0.99 18.26
CA LEU A 181 7.95 -0.92 17.16
C LEU A 181 7.23 -0.35 15.92
N ALA A 182 7.36 0.95 15.71
CA ALA A 182 6.83 1.68 14.56
C ALA A 182 7.86 1.68 13.43
N ILE A 183 7.53 1.06 12.28
CA ILE A 183 8.41 0.97 11.12
C ILE A 183 7.70 1.50 9.89
N THR A 184 8.30 2.45 9.18
CA THR A 184 7.88 2.87 7.85
C THR A 184 8.95 2.57 6.80
N GLY A 185 8.51 2.03 5.65
CA GLY A 185 9.34 1.80 4.49
C GLY A 185 8.96 2.68 3.28
N TYR A 186 7.87 3.43 3.37
CA TYR A 186 7.41 4.32 2.28
C TYR A 186 8.11 5.68 2.34
N THR A 187 9.42 5.64 2.13
CA THR A 187 10.35 6.77 2.23
C THR A 187 11.12 6.96 0.92
N THR A 188 12.12 7.82 0.91
CA THR A 188 13.06 7.99 -0.19
C THR A 188 14.09 6.84 -0.24
N GLY A 189 14.78 6.72 -1.37
CA GLY A 189 15.87 5.76 -1.56
C GLY A 189 16.25 5.61 -3.03
N PRO A 190 17.18 4.70 -3.36
CA PRO A 190 17.60 4.44 -4.73
C PRO A 190 16.43 4.06 -5.63
N ALA A 191 16.36 4.69 -6.80
CA ALA A 191 15.36 4.36 -7.82
C ALA A 191 15.71 3.06 -8.53
N ALA A 192 14.70 2.40 -9.10
CA ALA A 192 14.92 1.31 -10.05
C ALA A 192 15.67 1.80 -11.28
N ARG A 193 16.51 0.94 -11.86
CA ARG A 193 17.23 1.21 -13.11
C ARG A 193 17.22 -0.01 -14.03
N LEU A 194 17.22 0.26 -15.33
CA LEU A 194 17.53 -0.71 -16.36
C LEU A 194 18.83 -0.29 -17.03
N LEU A 195 19.81 -1.17 -17.03
CA LEU A 195 21.11 -1.01 -17.65
C LEU A 195 21.19 -1.97 -18.85
N ALA A 196 21.60 -1.47 -20.00
CA ALA A 196 21.69 -2.22 -21.25
C ALA A 196 22.91 -1.79 -22.03
N ALA A 197 23.38 -2.61 -22.97
CA ALA A 197 24.65 -2.39 -23.67
C ALA A 197 24.68 -1.10 -24.51
N ASP A 198 23.55 -0.66 -25.06
CA ASP A 198 23.39 0.56 -25.86
C ASP A 198 23.51 1.82 -25.00
N SER A 199 22.96 1.83 -23.82
CA SER A 199 22.95 2.96 -22.87
C SER A 199 24.10 2.94 -21.86
N ASN A 200 24.68 1.76 -21.62
CA ASN A 200 25.79 1.53 -20.71
C ASN A 200 26.82 0.59 -21.34
N PRO A 201 27.58 1.05 -22.37
CA PRO A 201 28.51 0.19 -23.10
C PRO A 201 29.62 -0.33 -22.19
N PRO A 202 29.86 -1.67 -22.14
CA PRO A 202 30.89 -2.26 -21.28
C PRO A 202 32.29 -1.89 -21.75
N GLY A 203 33.05 -1.25 -20.87
CA GLY A 203 34.47 -0.94 -21.05
C GLY A 203 35.40 -2.03 -20.52
N PRO A 204 36.75 -1.88 -20.69
CA PRO A 204 37.71 -2.72 -20.02
C PRO A 204 37.55 -2.65 -18.50
N ALA A 205 37.68 -3.79 -17.82
CA ALA A 205 37.55 -3.84 -16.38
C ALA A 205 38.72 -3.11 -15.69
N GLY A 206 38.42 -2.39 -14.63
CA GLY A 206 39.44 -1.84 -13.73
C GLY A 206 40.12 -2.90 -12.85
N SER A 207 40.88 -2.44 -11.86
CA SER A 207 41.64 -3.34 -10.97
C SER A 207 40.72 -4.01 -9.94
N TRP A 208 40.08 -5.10 -10.32
CA TRP A 208 39.25 -5.92 -9.43
C TRP A 208 40.12 -6.85 -8.58
N ARG A 209 39.74 -7.02 -7.32
CA ARG A 209 40.37 -7.93 -6.35
C ARG A 209 39.54 -9.20 -6.17
N ASN A 210 40.18 -10.27 -5.66
CA ASN A 210 39.55 -11.54 -5.31
C ASN A 210 38.90 -12.26 -6.51
N LEU A 211 39.44 -12.10 -7.73
CA LEU A 211 38.91 -12.67 -8.97
C LEU A 211 38.83 -14.20 -8.96
N ALA A 212 39.70 -14.88 -8.19
CA ALA A 212 39.74 -16.34 -8.10
C ALA A 212 38.38 -16.94 -7.63
N SER A 213 37.57 -16.19 -6.91
CA SER A 213 36.25 -16.61 -6.44
C SER A 213 35.18 -16.63 -7.54
N LEU A 214 35.47 -16.08 -8.72
CA LEU A 214 34.56 -16.15 -9.89
C LEU A 214 34.55 -17.53 -10.56
N GLY A 215 35.58 -18.35 -10.34
CA GLY A 215 35.83 -19.59 -11.07
C GLY A 215 36.63 -19.34 -12.36
N PRO A 216 36.57 -20.23 -13.36
CA PRO A 216 37.31 -20.08 -14.62
C PRO A 216 36.94 -18.78 -15.34
N ILE A 217 37.94 -18.02 -15.75
CA ILE A 217 37.81 -16.80 -16.56
C ILE A 217 38.56 -17.01 -17.86
N GLY A 218 37.85 -17.08 -18.99
CA GLY A 218 38.43 -17.22 -20.31
C GLY A 218 38.04 -16.12 -21.29
N VAL A 219 37.01 -15.31 -20.92
CA VAL A 219 36.64 -14.11 -21.67
C VAL A 219 37.30 -12.86 -21.10
N PRO A 220 37.57 -11.81 -21.91
CA PRO A 220 38.06 -10.54 -21.42
C PRO A 220 37.11 -9.95 -20.37
N LEU A 221 37.60 -9.57 -19.20
CA LEU A 221 36.78 -8.93 -18.19
C LEU A 221 36.33 -7.55 -18.68
N ARG A 222 35.04 -7.28 -18.56
CA ARG A 222 34.39 -6.02 -18.94
C ARG A 222 33.60 -5.47 -17.76
N GLU A 223 33.52 -4.15 -17.66
CA GLU A 223 32.74 -3.51 -16.60
C GLU A 223 31.89 -2.35 -17.11
N ILE A 224 30.82 -2.08 -16.37
CA ILE A 224 30.08 -0.83 -16.42
C ILE A 224 30.07 -0.20 -15.02
N ALA A 225 29.89 1.12 -14.97
CA ALA A 225 29.73 1.85 -13.72
C ALA A 225 28.59 2.84 -13.82
N TRP A 226 27.86 3.05 -12.73
CA TRP A 226 26.80 4.05 -12.65
C TRP A 226 26.68 4.63 -11.25
N ALA A 227 26.17 5.87 -11.16
CA ALA A 227 25.99 6.57 -9.90
C ALA A 227 24.70 6.12 -9.19
N VAL A 228 24.79 5.96 -7.85
CA VAL A 228 23.64 5.79 -6.95
C VAL A 228 23.80 6.76 -5.79
N GLY A 229 23.06 7.85 -5.79
CA GLY A 229 23.26 8.96 -4.87
C GLY A 229 24.63 9.59 -5.08
N ARG A 230 25.49 9.59 -4.05
CA ARG A 230 26.87 10.09 -4.09
C ARG A 230 27.89 9.01 -4.40
N ASP A 231 27.47 7.74 -4.39
CA ASP A 231 28.32 6.58 -4.60
C ASP A 231 28.24 6.09 -6.04
N SER A 232 29.16 5.19 -6.39
CA SER A 232 29.16 4.46 -7.66
C SER A 232 28.99 2.98 -7.43
N LEU A 233 28.27 2.32 -8.31
CA LEU A 233 28.25 0.86 -8.44
C LEU A 233 29.07 0.45 -9.66
N PHE A 234 29.72 -0.70 -9.52
CA PHE A 234 30.53 -1.32 -10.56
C PHE A 234 29.99 -2.72 -10.81
N ALA A 235 29.75 -3.07 -12.07
CA ALA A 235 29.36 -4.40 -12.47
C ALA A 235 30.43 -5.02 -13.37
N LEU A 236 30.99 -6.15 -12.95
CA LEU A 236 32.01 -6.90 -13.69
C LEU A 236 31.35 -8.09 -14.39
N PHE A 237 31.40 -8.12 -15.71
CA PHE A 237 30.96 -9.24 -16.54
C PHE A 237 32.11 -10.25 -16.71
N PHE A 238 31.78 -11.54 -16.55
CA PHE A 238 32.75 -12.63 -16.55
C PHE A 238 32.16 -13.93 -17.11
N GLY A 239 33.04 -14.89 -17.42
CA GLY A 239 32.69 -16.23 -17.86
C GLY A 239 33.91 -17.02 -18.33
N ALA A 240 33.73 -18.32 -18.54
CA ALA A 240 34.79 -19.21 -19.04
C ALA A 240 34.95 -19.10 -20.59
N ASP A 241 33.99 -19.62 -21.35
CA ASP A 241 34.00 -19.61 -22.81
C ASP A 241 33.16 -18.48 -23.41
N ARG A 242 32.23 -17.94 -22.63
CA ARG A 242 31.31 -16.89 -22.98
C ARG A 242 30.92 -16.11 -21.73
N TYR A 243 30.39 -14.90 -21.87
CA TYR A 243 29.84 -14.18 -20.74
C TYR A 243 28.62 -14.93 -20.18
N ALA A 244 28.62 -15.17 -18.85
CA ALA A 244 27.61 -16.00 -18.17
C ALA A 244 27.01 -15.36 -16.92
N GLY A 245 27.60 -14.29 -16.39
CA GLY A 245 27.13 -13.64 -15.20
C GLY A 245 27.81 -12.29 -14.95
N VAL A 246 27.33 -11.63 -13.91
CA VAL A 246 27.86 -10.34 -13.45
C VAL A 246 27.99 -10.34 -11.94
N VAL A 247 29.04 -9.70 -11.42
CA VAL A 247 29.14 -9.34 -9.99
C VAL A 247 29.05 -7.84 -9.84
N ILE A 248 28.32 -7.37 -8.84
CA ILE A 248 28.01 -5.96 -8.64
C ILE A 248 28.37 -5.54 -7.22
N GLY A 249 29.14 -4.45 -7.07
CA GLY A 249 29.54 -3.92 -5.77
C GLY A 249 29.82 -2.42 -5.77
N GLN A 250 29.91 -1.83 -4.58
CA GLN A 250 30.33 -0.43 -4.39
C GLN A 250 31.86 -0.26 -4.54
N THR A 251 32.59 -1.34 -4.53
CA THR A 251 34.04 -1.38 -4.75
C THR A 251 34.37 -2.49 -5.75
N ARG A 252 35.49 -2.39 -6.43
CA ARG A 252 36.01 -3.44 -7.33
C ARG A 252 36.64 -4.59 -6.51
N ASP A 253 35.78 -5.28 -5.74
CA ASP A 253 36.16 -6.40 -4.90
C ASP A 253 35.10 -7.49 -4.92
N VAL A 254 35.39 -8.62 -5.57
CA VAL A 254 34.44 -9.73 -5.75
C VAL A 254 33.96 -10.29 -4.41
N ALA A 255 34.80 -10.27 -3.36
CA ALA A 255 34.42 -10.75 -2.03
C ALA A 255 33.37 -9.88 -1.33
N ARG A 256 33.16 -8.65 -1.82
CA ARG A 256 32.19 -7.68 -1.30
C ARG A 256 31.06 -7.38 -2.29
N ALA A 257 31.01 -8.11 -3.39
CA ALA A 257 30.04 -7.95 -4.46
C ALA A 257 28.93 -9.01 -4.37
N VAL A 258 27.76 -8.68 -4.84
CA VAL A 258 26.68 -9.65 -5.07
C VAL A 258 26.79 -10.20 -6.48
N ARG A 259 26.36 -11.46 -6.67
CA ARG A 259 26.41 -12.14 -7.95
C ARG A 259 25.00 -12.37 -8.48
N VAL A 260 24.83 -12.21 -9.79
CA VAL A 260 23.63 -12.60 -10.51
C VAL A 260 24.01 -13.27 -11.84
N SER A 261 23.37 -14.40 -12.13
CA SER A 261 23.52 -15.11 -13.40
C SER A 261 22.40 -14.74 -14.34
N SER A 262 22.67 -14.80 -15.65
CA SER A 262 21.62 -14.62 -16.64
C SER A 262 20.63 -15.78 -16.57
N ALA A 263 19.36 -15.45 -16.55
CA ALA A 263 18.27 -16.41 -16.70
C ALA A 263 17.13 -15.75 -17.48
N PRO A 264 16.45 -16.46 -18.39
CA PRO A 264 15.26 -15.93 -19.03
C PRO A 264 14.17 -15.64 -18.01
N VAL A 265 13.19 -14.81 -18.40
CA VAL A 265 12.03 -14.54 -17.56
C VAL A 265 11.26 -15.82 -17.25
N GLU A 266 10.82 -15.97 -15.99
CA GLU A 266 10.06 -17.16 -15.59
C GLU A 266 8.61 -17.10 -16.09
N ARG A 267 8.24 -18.10 -16.87
CA ARG A 267 6.88 -18.21 -17.43
C ARG A 267 5.91 -18.94 -16.49
N ALA A 268 6.41 -19.81 -15.61
CA ALA A 268 5.63 -20.41 -14.52
C ALA A 268 5.56 -19.48 -13.28
N PRO A 269 4.59 -19.65 -12.38
CA PRO A 269 4.61 -18.97 -11.09
C PRO A 269 5.87 -19.33 -10.29
N ILE A 270 6.55 -18.32 -9.74
CA ILE A 270 7.70 -18.54 -8.85
C ILE A 270 7.17 -19.03 -7.50
N ASP A 271 7.58 -20.23 -7.09
CA ASP A 271 7.17 -20.82 -5.83
C ASP A 271 8.37 -20.98 -4.87
N GLY A 272 8.30 -20.27 -3.75
CA GLY A 272 9.27 -20.35 -2.67
C GLY A 272 10.51 -19.45 -2.82
N GLU A 273 11.18 -19.26 -1.67
CA GLU A 273 12.35 -18.38 -1.53
C GLU A 273 13.57 -18.87 -2.33
N ARG A 274 13.77 -20.19 -2.42
CA ARG A 274 14.89 -20.78 -3.16
C ARG A 274 14.76 -20.54 -4.66
N GLU A 275 13.54 -20.51 -5.16
CA GLU A 275 13.29 -20.26 -6.58
C GLU A 275 13.53 -18.79 -6.92
N LEU A 276 13.05 -17.86 -6.08
CA LEU A 276 13.32 -16.44 -6.25
C LEU A 276 14.83 -16.12 -6.24
N ALA A 277 15.61 -16.77 -5.38
CA ALA A 277 17.05 -16.63 -5.29
C ALA A 277 17.82 -17.12 -6.54
N ARG A 278 17.17 -17.85 -7.47
CA ARG A 278 17.79 -18.21 -8.77
C ARG A 278 17.80 -17.04 -9.74
N TYR A 279 16.90 -16.09 -9.54
CA TYR A 279 16.67 -14.99 -10.47
C TYR A 279 17.27 -13.69 -9.97
N PHE A 280 17.09 -13.36 -8.68
CA PHE A 280 17.64 -12.17 -8.07
C PHE A 280 18.96 -12.44 -7.35
N SER A 281 19.84 -11.44 -7.33
CA SER A 281 21.03 -11.45 -6.48
C SER A 281 20.66 -11.50 -4.99
N ASP A 282 21.64 -11.79 -4.14
CA ASP A 282 21.55 -11.40 -2.73
C ASP A 282 21.39 -9.89 -2.60
N VAL A 283 20.96 -9.44 -1.41
CA VAL A 283 20.82 -8.01 -1.14
C VAL A 283 22.18 -7.31 -1.13
N LEU A 284 22.29 -6.24 -1.92
CA LEU A 284 23.41 -5.30 -1.82
C LEU A 284 22.98 -4.12 -0.94
N TRP A 285 23.61 -3.98 0.23
CA TRP A 285 23.35 -2.87 1.13
C TRP A 285 24.14 -1.63 0.72
N LEU A 286 23.41 -0.53 0.50
CA LEU A 286 23.98 0.79 0.23
C LEU A 286 23.93 1.63 1.51
N SER A 287 25.07 2.25 1.87
CA SER A 287 25.13 3.25 2.94
C SER A 287 24.88 4.63 2.32
N LEU A 288 23.78 5.28 2.71
CA LEU A 288 23.35 6.58 2.20
C LEU A 288 23.40 7.61 3.35
N ALA A 289 23.36 8.91 3.01
CA ALA A 289 23.44 9.98 4.02
C ALA A 289 22.32 9.89 5.09
N GLU A 290 21.14 9.40 4.71
CA GLU A 290 19.98 9.33 5.58
C GLU A 290 19.74 7.94 6.22
N GLY A 291 20.59 6.95 5.93
CA GLY A 291 20.46 5.57 6.39
C GLY A 291 20.97 4.56 5.38
N ARG A 292 20.52 3.31 5.48
CA ARG A 292 20.87 2.27 4.51
C ARG A 292 19.66 1.83 3.69
N ALA A 293 19.91 1.33 2.47
CA ALA A 293 18.90 0.73 1.62
C ALA A 293 19.42 -0.57 1.01
N GLY A 294 18.63 -1.62 1.03
CA GLY A 294 18.91 -2.87 0.32
C GLY A 294 18.37 -2.82 -1.10
N ILE A 295 19.20 -3.17 -2.08
CA ILE A 295 18.82 -3.31 -3.48
C ILE A 295 19.16 -4.69 -4.01
N TYR A 296 18.46 -5.10 -5.07
CA TYR A 296 18.61 -6.38 -5.73
C TYR A 296 18.85 -6.19 -7.22
N PHE A 297 19.50 -7.18 -7.84
CA PHE A 297 19.75 -7.18 -9.27
C PHE A 297 19.11 -8.40 -9.93
N ARG A 298 18.67 -8.21 -11.17
CA ARG A 298 18.14 -9.25 -12.05
C ARG A 298 18.78 -9.11 -13.43
N LEU A 299 19.36 -10.17 -13.95
CA LEU A 299 19.95 -10.22 -15.29
C LEU A 299 19.04 -11.04 -16.20
N TRP A 300 18.17 -10.35 -16.97
CA TRP A 300 17.20 -11.01 -17.84
C TRP A 300 17.78 -11.52 -19.15
N ASP A 301 18.74 -10.77 -19.68
CA ASP A 301 19.44 -11.11 -20.92
C ASP A 301 20.93 -10.86 -20.79
N LEU A 302 21.71 -11.72 -21.44
CA LEU A 302 23.16 -11.58 -21.56
C LEU A 302 23.63 -12.32 -22.82
N ALA A 303 24.00 -11.57 -23.86
CA ALA A 303 24.59 -12.16 -25.06
C ALA A 303 25.95 -12.80 -24.74
N PRO A 304 26.28 -13.97 -25.35
CA PRO A 304 27.54 -14.65 -25.13
C PRO A 304 28.80 -13.81 -25.38
N ASP A 305 28.72 -12.84 -26.29
CA ASP A 305 29.78 -11.91 -26.69
C ASP A 305 29.66 -10.52 -26.02
N LEU A 306 28.66 -10.36 -25.12
CA LEU A 306 28.34 -9.11 -24.42
C LEU A 306 27.82 -7.99 -25.36
N SER A 307 27.40 -8.32 -26.59
CA SER A 307 26.79 -7.35 -27.52
C SER A 307 25.43 -6.81 -27.04
N SER A 308 24.72 -7.58 -26.21
CA SER A 308 23.52 -7.16 -25.50
C SER A 308 23.48 -7.67 -24.06
N PHE A 309 22.81 -6.94 -23.19
CA PHE A 309 22.39 -7.39 -21.85
C PHE A 309 21.22 -6.53 -21.35
N GLN A 310 20.44 -7.10 -20.42
CA GLN A 310 19.43 -6.38 -19.64
C GLN A 310 19.65 -6.66 -18.16
N LEU A 311 20.29 -5.72 -17.48
CA LEU A 311 20.54 -5.77 -16.04
C LEU A 311 19.60 -4.79 -15.32
N PHE A 312 18.68 -5.33 -14.53
CA PHE A 312 17.76 -4.57 -13.71
C PHE A 312 18.31 -4.39 -12.30
N GLN A 313 18.25 -3.17 -11.79
CA GLN A 313 18.44 -2.81 -10.38
C GLN A 313 17.06 -2.53 -9.77
N SER A 314 16.72 -3.19 -8.68
CA SER A 314 15.48 -2.89 -7.96
C SER A 314 15.53 -1.49 -7.34
N PRO A 315 14.38 -0.88 -7.04
CA PRO A 315 14.37 0.22 -6.08
C PRO A 315 14.82 -0.30 -4.70
N GLY A 316 15.25 0.61 -3.83
CA GLY A 316 15.45 0.33 -2.41
C GLY A 316 14.90 1.51 -1.61
N ARG A 317 14.50 1.28 -0.36
CA ARG A 317 13.99 2.33 0.53
C ARG A 317 14.79 2.37 1.81
N ILE A 318 15.05 3.57 2.29
CA ILE A 318 15.63 3.79 3.61
C ILE A 318 14.50 3.61 4.62
N MET A 319 14.51 2.55 5.39
CA MET A 319 13.50 2.34 6.41
C MET A 319 13.75 3.24 7.62
N ARG A 320 12.68 3.67 8.28
CA ARG A 320 12.74 4.46 9.52
C ARG A 320 11.92 3.77 10.59
N GLY A 321 12.38 3.85 11.82
CA GLY A 321 11.72 3.28 12.97
C GLY A 321 12.10 3.99 14.27
N ASN A 322 11.28 3.81 15.30
CA ASN A 322 11.48 4.43 16.61
C ASN A 322 12.58 3.79 17.46
N HIS A 323 13.02 2.55 17.14
CA HIS A 323 14.08 1.82 17.86
C HIS A 323 15.12 1.30 16.88
N ALA A 324 16.30 1.93 16.85
CA ALA A 324 17.33 1.71 15.83
C ALA A 324 17.88 0.27 15.76
N GLU A 325 18.08 -0.41 16.89
CA GLU A 325 18.57 -1.78 16.92
C GLU A 325 17.52 -2.77 16.39
N ALA A 326 16.26 -2.63 16.85
CA ALA A 326 15.17 -3.45 16.38
C ALA A 326 14.90 -3.24 14.89
N LEU A 327 14.99 -1.99 14.41
CA LEU A 327 14.90 -1.67 12.99
C LEU A 327 15.98 -2.38 12.18
N ARG A 328 17.24 -2.31 12.61
CA ARG A 328 18.35 -3.01 11.92
C ARG A 328 18.12 -4.52 11.83
N SER A 329 17.75 -5.13 12.95
CA SER A 329 17.45 -6.57 12.98
C SER A 329 16.31 -6.94 12.04
N PHE A 330 15.27 -6.10 11.95
CA PHE A 330 14.16 -6.26 11.02
C PHE A 330 14.62 -6.12 9.56
N GLU A 331 15.35 -5.06 9.22
CA GLU A 331 15.90 -4.84 7.88
C GLU A 331 16.76 -6.02 7.40
N ASP A 332 17.63 -6.55 8.29
CA ASP A 332 18.48 -7.71 7.96
C ASP A 332 17.62 -8.96 7.71
N ALA A 333 16.56 -9.16 8.48
CA ALA A 333 15.65 -10.29 8.31
C ALA A 333 14.88 -10.28 6.99
N ILE A 334 14.48 -9.09 6.52
CA ILE A 334 13.72 -8.96 5.27
C ILE A 334 14.58 -8.74 4.03
N GLY A 335 15.87 -8.41 4.21
CA GLY A 335 16.79 -8.10 3.12
C GLY A 335 16.56 -6.69 2.52
N GLY A 336 16.15 -5.71 3.34
CA GLY A 336 15.78 -4.36 2.89
C GLY A 336 14.32 -4.28 2.44
N PHE A 337 13.94 -3.16 1.85
CA PHE A 337 12.55 -2.92 1.44
C PHE A 337 12.48 -2.27 0.04
N VAL A 338 11.82 -2.93 -0.91
CA VAL A 338 11.67 -2.42 -2.29
C VAL A 338 10.40 -1.59 -2.49
N ALA A 339 9.50 -1.56 -1.50
CA ALA A 339 8.18 -0.93 -1.52
C ALA A 339 7.24 -1.56 -2.57
N ASN A 340 7.11 -0.95 -3.74
CA ASN A 340 6.20 -1.40 -4.78
C ASN A 340 6.94 -2.13 -5.91
N PRO A 341 6.27 -2.97 -6.71
CA PRO A 341 6.83 -3.53 -7.95
C PRO A 341 7.28 -2.42 -8.88
N SER A 342 8.24 -2.73 -9.74
CA SER A 342 8.82 -1.72 -10.62
C SER A 342 8.14 -1.65 -11.98
N GLU A 343 7.40 -0.56 -12.25
CA GLU A 343 6.87 -0.30 -13.60
C GLU A 343 7.97 -0.12 -14.66
N LEU A 344 9.21 0.18 -14.27
CA LEU A 344 10.34 0.23 -15.20
C LEU A 344 10.56 -1.14 -15.86
N ALA A 345 10.39 -2.22 -15.11
CA ALA A 345 10.48 -3.59 -15.63
C ALA A 345 9.38 -3.90 -16.65
N LEU A 346 8.21 -3.26 -16.53
CA LEU A 346 7.11 -3.39 -17.48
C LEU A 346 7.32 -2.54 -18.74
N ARG A 347 7.66 -1.24 -18.55
CA ARG A 347 7.55 -0.22 -19.62
C ARG A 347 8.81 -0.01 -20.45
N LYS A 348 9.96 -0.58 -20.03
CA LYS A 348 11.26 -0.26 -20.63
C LYS A 348 12.08 -1.47 -21.05
N THR A 349 11.57 -2.69 -20.86
CA THR A 349 12.32 -3.91 -21.21
C THR A 349 11.91 -4.51 -22.54
N ASP A 350 10.61 -4.67 -22.77
CA ASP A 350 10.02 -5.32 -23.95
C ASP A 350 8.71 -4.63 -24.30
N PRO A 351 8.13 -4.85 -25.49
CA PRO A 351 6.79 -4.38 -25.81
C PRO A 351 5.75 -5.00 -24.86
N MET A 352 4.88 -4.16 -24.29
CA MET A 352 3.76 -4.62 -23.48
C MET A 352 2.70 -5.34 -24.35
N LEU A 353 1.86 -6.14 -23.72
CA LEU A 353 0.75 -6.83 -24.40
C LEU A 353 -0.14 -5.86 -25.19
N GLU A 354 -0.40 -4.67 -24.66
CA GLU A 354 -1.18 -3.60 -25.31
C GLU A 354 -0.47 -3.00 -26.53
N ASP A 355 0.86 -3.09 -26.58
CA ASP A 355 1.71 -2.63 -27.68
C ASP A 355 2.08 -3.79 -28.65
N GLY A 356 1.40 -4.93 -28.54
CA GLY A 356 1.64 -6.11 -29.40
C GLY A 356 2.70 -7.06 -28.88
N GLY A 357 3.15 -6.93 -27.65
CA GLY A 357 4.11 -7.83 -27.00
C GLY A 357 3.57 -9.24 -26.75
N ASP A 358 4.47 -10.14 -26.36
CA ASP A 358 4.17 -11.55 -26.09
C ASP A 358 3.82 -11.84 -24.61
N GLY A 359 3.96 -10.85 -23.74
CA GLY A 359 3.74 -10.94 -22.28
C GLY A 359 5.05 -10.99 -21.48
N THR A 360 6.21 -10.90 -22.13
CA THR A 360 7.51 -10.89 -21.44
C THR A 360 7.66 -9.69 -20.53
N ALA A 361 7.21 -8.50 -20.94
CA ALA A 361 7.25 -7.28 -20.11
C ALA A 361 6.43 -7.44 -18.82
N GLU A 362 5.22 -7.97 -18.93
CA GLU A 362 4.33 -8.24 -17.78
C GLU A 362 4.94 -9.26 -16.83
N LEU A 363 5.57 -10.32 -17.36
CA LEU A 363 6.24 -11.32 -16.54
C LEU A 363 7.44 -10.74 -15.78
N LYS A 364 8.25 -9.88 -16.39
CA LYS A 364 9.35 -9.17 -15.72
C LYS A 364 8.84 -8.28 -14.57
N PHE A 365 7.73 -7.59 -14.79
CA PHE A 365 7.06 -6.84 -13.72
C PHE A 365 6.61 -7.76 -12.58
N LEU A 366 6.00 -8.92 -12.90
CA LEU A 366 5.53 -9.88 -11.90
C LEU A 366 6.69 -10.52 -11.11
N GLU A 367 7.88 -10.71 -11.70
CA GLU A 367 9.07 -11.11 -10.93
C GLU A 367 9.41 -10.06 -9.85
N THR A 368 9.30 -8.76 -10.16
CA THR A 368 9.52 -7.70 -9.15
C THR A 368 8.42 -7.66 -8.08
N ALA A 369 7.18 -8.01 -8.45
CA ALA A 369 6.07 -8.14 -7.51
C ALA A 369 6.25 -9.34 -6.56
N GLU A 370 6.87 -10.43 -7.05
CA GLU A 370 7.21 -11.57 -6.20
C GLU A 370 8.25 -11.18 -5.13
N LEU A 371 9.27 -10.40 -5.49
CA LEU A 371 10.26 -9.88 -4.53
C LEU A 371 9.59 -9.06 -3.41
N GLN A 372 8.70 -8.13 -3.76
CA GLN A 372 7.90 -7.36 -2.80
C GLN A 372 7.09 -8.29 -1.87
N THR A 373 6.39 -9.24 -2.46
CA THR A 373 5.53 -10.18 -1.73
C THR A 373 6.32 -10.97 -0.69
N ARG A 374 7.51 -11.47 -1.06
CA ARG A 374 8.38 -12.24 -0.15
C ARG A 374 8.92 -11.37 0.98
N GLN A 375 9.33 -10.14 0.70
CA GLN A 375 9.76 -9.21 1.76
C GLN A 375 8.62 -8.92 2.75
N ALA A 376 7.40 -8.67 2.26
CA ALA A 376 6.24 -8.45 3.12
C ALA A 376 5.94 -9.68 4.00
N MET A 377 6.01 -10.91 3.45
CA MET A 377 5.80 -12.15 4.20
C MET A 377 6.88 -12.35 5.27
N ARG A 378 8.17 -12.21 4.94
CA ARG A 378 9.27 -12.29 5.90
C ARG A 378 9.11 -11.27 7.03
N GLY A 379 8.72 -10.04 6.68
CA GLY A 379 8.51 -8.97 7.66
C GLY A 379 7.43 -9.31 8.68
N SER A 380 6.27 -9.75 8.22
CA SER A 380 5.18 -10.13 9.13
C SER A 380 5.56 -11.31 10.01
N GLU A 381 6.18 -12.34 9.43
CA GLU A 381 6.57 -13.53 10.18
C GLU A 381 7.63 -13.18 11.24
N TRP A 382 8.66 -12.40 10.86
CA TRP A 382 9.70 -11.98 11.78
C TRP A 382 9.15 -11.17 12.96
N LEU A 383 8.31 -10.18 12.69
CA LEU A 383 7.68 -9.36 13.72
C LEU A 383 6.78 -10.20 14.63
N TRP A 384 5.92 -11.04 14.05
CA TRP A 384 4.97 -11.87 14.79
C TRP A 384 5.66 -12.87 15.73
N ARG A 385 6.73 -13.53 15.26
CA ARG A 385 7.45 -14.56 16.02
C ARG A 385 8.44 -13.98 17.01
N ASN A 386 9.21 -12.94 16.63
CA ASN A 386 10.30 -12.43 17.45
C ASN A 386 9.86 -11.35 18.43
N ARG A 387 8.83 -10.55 18.08
CA ARG A 387 8.30 -9.50 18.97
C ARG A 387 7.07 -9.96 19.76
N ARG A 388 6.39 -11.00 19.32
CA ARG A 388 5.18 -11.56 19.93
C ARG A 388 4.16 -10.47 20.32
N PRO A 389 3.76 -9.57 19.42
CA PRO A 389 2.96 -8.41 19.75
C PRO A 389 1.52 -8.79 20.11
N ASP A 390 0.83 -7.92 20.86
CA ASP A 390 -0.63 -7.99 21.00
C ASP A 390 -1.31 -7.49 19.71
N LEU A 391 -0.74 -6.48 19.06
CA LEU A 391 -1.20 -5.92 17.79
C LEU A 391 -0.07 -5.90 16.77
N GLN A 392 -0.29 -6.55 15.63
CA GLN A 392 0.51 -6.29 14.42
C GLN A 392 -0.35 -5.58 13.40
N THR A 393 0.10 -4.43 12.91
CA THR A 393 -0.48 -3.78 11.73
C THR A 393 0.35 -4.09 10.50
N ASP A 394 -0.33 -4.22 9.35
CA ASP A 394 0.28 -4.66 8.09
C ASP A 394 -0.35 -3.92 6.92
N TYR A 395 0.42 -3.69 5.86
CA TYR A 395 -0.05 -3.06 4.63
C TYR A 395 0.52 -3.75 3.41
N PHE A 396 -0.30 -3.94 2.37
CA PHE A 396 0.12 -4.56 1.12
C PHE A 396 -0.54 -3.92 -0.10
N SER A 397 0.26 -3.31 -0.97
CA SER A 397 -0.18 -2.43 -2.07
C SER A 397 -0.42 -3.14 -3.41
N LEU A 398 -0.09 -4.42 -3.54
CA LEU A 398 0.01 -5.07 -4.86
C LEU A 398 -1.29 -5.06 -5.66
N ALA A 399 -2.46 -5.28 -5.02
CA ALA A 399 -3.74 -5.35 -5.72
C ALA A 399 -4.10 -4.00 -6.39
N ASP A 400 -3.81 -2.88 -5.71
CA ASP A 400 -3.96 -1.54 -6.26
C ASP A 400 -3.07 -1.31 -7.48
N GLY A 401 -1.78 -1.64 -7.36
CA GLY A 401 -0.83 -1.50 -8.47
C GLY A 401 -1.21 -2.31 -9.71
N LEU A 402 -1.66 -3.56 -9.53
CA LEU A 402 -2.15 -4.40 -10.63
C LEU A 402 -3.39 -3.80 -11.31
N ASP A 403 -4.32 -3.28 -10.53
CA ASP A 403 -5.57 -2.74 -11.04
C ASP A 403 -5.37 -1.37 -11.70
N HIS A 404 -4.47 -0.53 -11.19
CA HIS A 404 -4.07 0.70 -11.89
C HIS A 404 -3.53 0.42 -13.28
N LEU A 405 -2.68 -0.60 -13.44
CA LEU A 405 -2.08 -0.96 -14.73
C LEU A 405 -3.10 -1.60 -15.68
N TRP A 406 -3.93 -2.51 -15.18
CA TRP A 406 -4.61 -3.47 -16.07
C TRP A 406 -6.14 -3.47 -16.00
N TYR A 407 -6.76 -2.92 -14.94
CA TYR A 407 -8.22 -3.00 -14.80
C TYR A 407 -8.95 -2.26 -15.92
N GLY A 408 -8.47 -1.08 -16.34
CA GLY A 408 -9.05 -0.35 -17.46
C GLY A 408 -8.99 -1.10 -18.81
N LEU A 409 -7.99 -1.96 -18.99
CA LEU A 409 -7.84 -2.73 -20.24
C LEU A 409 -8.75 -3.98 -20.29
N ILE A 410 -9.24 -4.44 -19.12
CA ILE A 410 -10.11 -5.62 -19.04
C ILE A 410 -11.60 -5.28 -18.82
N ALA A 411 -11.88 -4.09 -18.31
CA ALA A 411 -13.23 -3.68 -17.92
C ALA A 411 -14.18 -3.61 -19.14
N PRO A 412 -15.36 -4.25 -19.08
CA PRO A 412 -16.25 -4.39 -20.24
C PRO A 412 -16.88 -3.06 -20.69
N GLU A 413 -16.97 -2.08 -19.80
CA GLU A 413 -17.55 -0.75 -20.06
C GLU A 413 -16.63 0.17 -20.87
N VAL A 414 -15.35 -0.18 -21.06
CA VAL A 414 -14.38 0.64 -21.78
C VAL A 414 -14.64 0.57 -23.29
N PRO A 415 -14.87 1.71 -23.97
CA PRO A 415 -15.12 1.72 -25.41
C PRO A 415 -13.93 1.17 -26.21
N GLY A 416 -14.22 0.33 -27.22
CA GLY A 416 -13.19 -0.23 -28.09
C GLY A 416 -12.34 -1.32 -27.45
N ARG A 417 -12.73 -1.85 -26.30
CA ARG A 417 -12.04 -2.96 -25.64
C ARG A 417 -11.86 -4.14 -26.59
N ASN A 418 -10.64 -4.64 -26.67
CA ASN A 418 -10.30 -5.87 -27.41
C ASN A 418 -10.45 -7.10 -26.49
N PRO A 419 -11.41 -8.02 -26.72
CA PRO A 419 -11.61 -9.18 -25.84
C PRO A 419 -10.41 -10.13 -25.76
N GLY A 420 -9.68 -10.33 -26.86
CA GLY A 420 -8.48 -11.19 -26.89
C GLY A 420 -7.33 -10.63 -26.06
N LEU A 421 -7.05 -9.33 -26.22
CA LEU A 421 -6.07 -8.62 -25.37
C LEU A 421 -6.50 -8.62 -23.91
N ALA A 422 -7.75 -8.33 -23.62
CA ALA A 422 -8.29 -8.31 -22.26
C ALA A 422 -8.13 -9.68 -21.57
N ALA A 423 -8.33 -10.78 -22.27
CA ALA A 423 -8.14 -12.12 -21.72
C ALA A 423 -6.66 -12.38 -21.36
N ARG A 424 -5.72 -12.00 -22.24
CA ARG A 424 -4.27 -12.13 -22.00
C ARG A 424 -3.82 -11.28 -20.80
N ILE A 425 -4.27 -10.04 -20.74
CA ILE A 425 -3.96 -9.11 -19.62
C ILE A 425 -4.56 -9.64 -18.31
N ASN A 426 -5.81 -10.14 -18.34
CA ASN A 426 -6.42 -10.67 -17.12
C ASN A 426 -5.71 -11.93 -16.60
N ALA A 427 -5.11 -12.73 -17.48
CA ALA A 427 -4.26 -13.86 -17.08
C ALA A 427 -3.02 -13.36 -16.31
N MET A 428 -2.34 -12.30 -16.77
CA MET A 428 -1.20 -11.69 -16.06
C MET A 428 -1.64 -11.05 -14.74
N ARG A 429 -2.76 -10.32 -14.76
CA ARG A 429 -3.35 -9.73 -13.55
C ARG A 429 -3.68 -10.81 -12.51
N SER A 430 -4.29 -11.92 -12.92
CA SER A 430 -4.64 -13.03 -12.02
C SER A 430 -3.39 -13.67 -11.39
N ARG A 431 -2.26 -13.76 -12.10
CA ARG A 431 -0.98 -14.19 -11.50
C ARG A 431 -0.52 -13.24 -10.38
N GLY A 432 -0.67 -11.93 -10.54
CA GLY A 432 -0.41 -10.96 -9.48
C GLY A 432 -1.37 -11.13 -8.29
N TRP A 433 -2.64 -11.37 -8.57
CA TRP A 433 -3.63 -11.63 -7.52
C TRP A 433 -3.38 -12.94 -6.76
N ALA A 434 -2.76 -13.95 -7.38
CA ALA A 434 -2.31 -15.14 -6.67
C ALA A 434 -1.23 -14.82 -5.61
N MET A 435 -0.41 -13.80 -5.82
CA MET A 435 0.54 -13.32 -4.80
C MET A 435 -0.19 -12.63 -3.64
N VAL A 436 -1.24 -11.86 -3.93
CA VAL A 436 -2.12 -11.25 -2.90
C VAL A 436 -2.80 -12.34 -2.06
N ASP A 437 -3.32 -13.37 -2.70
CA ASP A 437 -3.95 -14.52 -2.06
C ASP A 437 -2.98 -15.29 -1.14
N ARG A 438 -1.78 -15.55 -1.63
CA ARG A 438 -0.70 -16.20 -0.85
C ARG A 438 -0.28 -15.36 0.35
N ARG A 439 -0.23 -14.03 0.19
CA ARG A 439 0.04 -13.10 1.29
C ARG A 439 -1.05 -13.16 2.36
N LEU A 440 -2.31 -13.18 1.96
CA LEU A 440 -3.44 -13.36 2.88
C LEU A 440 -3.37 -14.70 3.62
N ALA A 441 -3.14 -15.80 2.88
CA ALA A 441 -3.03 -17.14 3.47
C ALA A 441 -1.94 -17.20 4.55
N HIS A 442 -0.79 -16.57 4.30
CA HIS A 442 0.32 -16.47 5.24
C HIS A 442 -0.08 -15.76 6.54
N LEU A 443 -0.71 -14.57 6.44
CA LEU A 443 -1.19 -13.84 7.62
C LEU A 443 -2.27 -14.60 8.39
N TRP A 444 -3.17 -15.23 7.67
CA TRP A 444 -4.22 -16.05 8.28
C TRP A 444 -3.65 -17.27 9.03
N GLN A 445 -2.63 -17.90 8.46
CA GLN A 445 -1.93 -18.99 9.14
C GLN A 445 -1.25 -18.50 10.44
N LEU A 446 -0.56 -17.35 10.42
CA LEU A 446 0.06 -16.79 11.64
C LEU A 446 -1.00 -16.50 12.71
N ALA A 447 -2.11 -15.87 12.35
CA ALA A 447 -3.19 -15.58 13.29
C ALA A 447 -3.81 -16.87 13.89
N ARG A 448 -4.08 -17.87 13.06
CA ARG A 448 -4.66 -19.16 13.50
C ARG A 448 -3.75 -19.93 14.46
N GLN A 449 -2.42 -19.93 14.23
CA GLN A 449 -1.46 -20.65 15.09
C GLN A 449 -1.47 -20.12 16.52
N ASP A 450 -1.78 -18.85 16.72
CA ASP A 450 -1.75 -18.20 18.03
C ASP A 450 -3.15 -17.77 18.55
N ASN A 451 -4.23 -18.33 18.00
CA ASN A 451 -5.61 -17.97 18.35
C ASN A 451 -5.88 -16.45 18.30
N ALA A 452 -5.27 -15.75 17.36
CA ALA A 452 -5.41 -14.32 17.20
C ALA A 452 -6.58 -13.96 16.26
N LEU A 453 -7.07 -12.74 16.38
CA LEU A 453 -7.96 -12.15 15.37
C LEU A 453 -7.14 -11.78 14.13
N LEU A 454 -7.62 -12.14 12.95
CA LEU A 454 -7.24 -11.52 11.69
C LEU A 454 -8.35 -10.57 11.27
N LEU A 455 -8.06 -9.27 11.23
CA LEU A 455 -8.93 -8.26 10.63
C LEU A 455 -8.31 -7.83 9.30
N VAL A 456 -9.04 -8.06 8.21
CA VAL A 456 -8.68 -7.72 6.83
C VAL A 456 -9.51 -6.53 6.40
N ALA A 457 -8.86 -5.44 6.04
CA ALA A 457 -9.49 -4.24 5.51
C ALA A 457 -8.93 -3.92 4.12
N GLY A 458 -9.66 -3.12 3.37
CA GLY A 458 -9.15 -2.35 2.25
C GLY A 458 -9.38 -0.86 2.53
N ASP A 459 -8.71 -0.02 1.81
CA ASP A 459 -8.80 1.42 1.96
C ASP A 459 -9.79 2.04 0.97
N HIS A 460 -9.86 1.53 -0.27
CA HIS A 460 -10.81 1.93 -1.31
C HIS A 460 -11.05 0.82 -2.33
N GLY A 461 -11.93 1.08 -3.29
CA GLY A 461 -12.17 0.26 -4.47
C GLY A 461 -11.44 0.79 -5.71
N MET A 462 -11.96 0.45 -6.91
CA MET A 462 -11.34 0.81 -8.20
C MET A 462 -12.41 0.89 -9.29
N ARG A 463 -12.26 1.84 -10.23
CA ARG A 463 -13.12 2.07 -11.39
C ARG A 463 -12.28 2.20 -12.66
N ALA A 464 -12.78 1.72 -13.80
CA ALA A 464 -12.14 1.95 -15.09
C ALA A 464 -12.35 3.39 -15.57
N THR A 465 -11.28 4.00 -16.11
CA THR A 465 -11.31 5.35 -16.67
C THR A 465 -10.51 5.42 -17.97
N TRP A 466 -10.97 6.23 -18.94
CA TRP A 466 -10.35 6.39 -20.27
C TRP A 466 -10.41 7.83 -20.80
N ARG A 467 -10.85 8.78 -19.97
CA ARG A 467 -10.91 10.21 -20.25
C ARG A 467 -10.35 11.02 -19.09
N LEU A 468 -9.83 12.20 -19.36
CA LEU A 468 -9.38 13.17 -18.36
C LEU A 468 -10.32 14.36 -18.31
N PHE A 469 -10.50 14.92 -17.12
CA PHE A 469 -11.16 16.19 -16.84
C PHE A 469 -10.14 17.13 -16.17
N HIS A 470 -9.79 18.22 -16.87
CA HIS A 470 -8.75 19.16 -16.45
C HIS A 470 -9.34 20.28 -15.60
N VAL A 471 -9.36 20.09 -14.28
CA VAL A 471 -10.07 20.96 -13.32
C VAL A 471 -9.52 22.38 -13.38
N ASN A 472 -8.19 22.57 -13.31
CA ASN A 472 -7.61 23.91 -13.34
C ASN A 472 -7.78 24.61 -14.71
N ALA A 473 -7.91 23.90 -15.80
CA ALA A 473 -8.27 24.49 -17.10
C ALA A 473 -9.69 25.09 -17.08
N VAL A 474 -10.64 24.40 -16.41
CA VAL A 474 -12.01 24.92 -16.19
C VAL A 474 -11.98 26.18 -15.34
N LEU A 475 -11.23 26.17 -14.24
CA LEU A 475 -11.09 27.32 -13.35
C LEU A 475 -10.43 28.53 -14.06
N ARG A 476 -9.42 28.28 -14.90
CA ARG A 476 -8.81 29.31 -15.74
C ARG A 476 -9.81 29.94 -16.72
N ARG A 477 -10.57 29.11 -17.42
CA ARG A 477 -11.61 29.59 -18.36
C ARG A 477 -12.69 30.42 -17.65
N ALA A 478 -12.96 30.11 -16.39
CA ALA A 478 -13.92 30.85 -15.56
C ALA A 478 -13.29 32.11 -14.89
N GLY A 479 -12.03 32.42 -15.11
CA GLY A 479 -11.33 33.56 -14.47
C GLY A 479 -11.04 33.38 -12.98
N LEU A 480 -11.12 32.12 -12.48
CA LEU A 480 -10.90 31.78 -11.07
C LEU A 480 -9.44 31.38 -10.78
N ALA A 481 -8.73 30.88 -11.79
CA ALA A 481 -7.32 30.55 -11.73
C ALA A 481 -6.54 31.25 -12.84
N VAL A 482 -5.28 31.57 -12.58
CA VAL A 482 -4.33 32.13 -13.56
C VAL A 482 -3.13 31.22 -13.64
N ALA A 483 -2.66 30.93 -14.84
CA ALA A 483 -1.44 30.17 -15.06
C ALA A 483 -0.54 30.88 -16.09
N ASP A 484 0.76 30.63 -16.02
CA ASP A 484 1.72 31.05 -17.00
C ASP A 484 1.58 30.26 -18.33
N PRO A 485 2.29 30.63 -19.41
CA PRO A 485 2.24 29.90 -20.68
C PRO A 485 2.71 28.44 -20.60
N ARG A 486 3.39 28.06 -19.54
CA ARG A 486 3.81 26.68 -19.26
C ARG A 486 2.79 25.90 -18.44
N GLY A 487 1.64 26.51 -18.12
CA GLY A 487 0.58 25.88 -17.31
C GLY A 487 0.84 25.88 -15.81
N ARG A 488 1.83 26.62 -15.30
CA ARG A 488 2.10 26.73 -13.86
C ARG A 488 1.17 27.76 -13.25
N ILE A 489 0.47 27.37 -12.19
CA ILE A 489 -0.50 28.24 -11.48
C ILE A 489 0.25 29.41 -10.79
N ASP A 490 -0.32 30.61 -10.94
CA ASP A 490 0.08 31.82 -10.20
C ASP A 490 -0.92 32.07 -9.06
N LEU A 491 -0.54 31.72 -7.83
CA LEU A 491 -1.42 31.88 -6.66
C LEU A 491 -1.72 33.32 -6.32
N SER A 492 -0.81 34.25 -6.61
CA SER A 492 -1.01 35.69 -6.33
C SER A 492 -2.19 36.31 -7.12
N ARG A 493 -2.66 35.57 -8.15
CA ARG A 493 -3.77 35.96 -9.04
C ARG A 493 -4.88 34.93 -9.11
N SER A 494 -4.73 33.76 -8.46
CA SER A 494 -5.71 32.66 -8.48
C SER A 494 -6.58 32.67 -7.24
N ARG A 495 -7.89 32.80 -7.42
CA ARG A 495 -8.88 32.80 -6.35
C ARG A 495 -9.24 31.40 -5.87
N ALA A 496 -9.17 30.40 -6.75
CA ALA A 496 -9.42 28.99 -6.45
C ALA A 496 -8.61 28.08 -7.38
N ILE A 497 -8.13 26.97 -6.84
CA ILE A 497 -7.41 25.94 -7.60
C ILE A 497 -7.82 24.54 -7.15
N ALA A 498 -7.60 23.55 -8.00
CA ALA A 498 -7.57 22.14 -7.62
C ALA A 498 -6.10 21.74 -7.36
N PRO A 499 -5.63 21.69 -6.12
CA PRO A 499 -4.23 21.36 -5.85
C PRO A 499 -3.97 19.88 -6.12
N ASN A 500 -4.77 18.99 -5.52
CA ASN A 500 -4.67 17.54 -5.66
C ASN A 500 -5.98 16.87 -5.30
N GLY A 501 -6.54 16.07 -6.20
CA GLY A 501 -7.76 15.32 -5.95
C GLY A 501 -9.03 15.93 -6.58
N PRO A 502 -10.18 15.27 -6.40
CA PRO A 502 -11.48 15.68 -6.97
C PRO A 502 -12.14 16.78 -6.13
N TYR A 503 -11.38 17.81 -5.80
CA TYR A 503 -11.86 18.97 -5.05
C TYR A 503 -11.14 20.25 -5.47
N VAL A 504 -11.79 21.37 -5.20
CA VAL A 504 -11.25 22.72 -5.42
C VAL A 504 -11.16 23.42 -4.08
N THR A 505 -10.04 24.09 -3.85
CA THR A 505 -9.79 24.89 -2.65
C THR A 505 -9.75 26.38 -3.01
N VAL A 506 -10.48 27.20 -2.25
CA VAL A 506 -10.44 28.65 -2.35
C VAL A 506 -9.14 29.15 -1.73
N ASN A 507 -8.40 30.00 -2.45
CA ASN A 507 -7.12 30.56 -2.01
C ASN A 507 -7.34 31.71 -1.04
N ARG A 508 -7.70 31.38 0.20
CA ARG A 508 -8.13 32.33 1.24
C ARG A 508 -6.99 33.03 1.95
N VAL A 509 -7.20 34.29 2.30
CA VAL A 509 -6.33 35.05 3.22
C VAL A 509 -6.18 34.26 4.54
N GLY A 510 -4.97 34.28 5.10
CA GLY A 510 -4.58 33.48 6.26
C GLY A 510 -3.73 32.26 5.87
N ARG A 511 -3.80 31.84 4.61
CA ARG A 511 -2.83 30.89 4.02
C ARG A 511 -1.75 31.69 3.29
N LYS A 512 -0.51 31.20 3.29
CA LYS A 512 0.59 31.76 2.49
C LYS A 512 0.15 31.90 1.03
N ASP A 513 0.38 33.06 0.46
CA ASP A 513 -0.03 33.47 -0.89
C ASP A 513 -1.56 33.50 -1.12
N GLY A 514 -2.36 33.49 -0.05
CA GLY A 514 -3.81 33.55 -0.12
C GLY A 514 -4.34 34.97 -0.38
N ILE A 515 -5.32 35.10 -1.27
CA ILE A 515 -5.83 36.42 -1.74
C ILE A 515 -7.33 36.63 -1.52
N VAL A 516 -8.10 35.59 -1.19
CA VAL A 516 -9.56 35.70 -1.06
C VAL A 516 -9.94 36.00 0.39
N PRO A 517 -10.57 37.16 0.67
CA PRO A 517 -11.07 37.49 2.00
C PRO A 517 -12.14 36.49 2.47
N ALA A 518 -12.25 36.29 3.77
CA ALA A 518 -13.23 35.34 4.36
C ALA A 518 -14.68 35.64 3.92
N SER A 519 -15.05 36.92 3.75
CA SER A 519 -16.37 37.34 3.25
C SER A 519 -16.70 36.90 1.84
N GLU A 520 -15.69 36.63 1.00
CA GLU A 520 -15.87 36.28 -0.41
C GLU A 520 -15.76 34.77 -0.69
N VAL A 521 -15.33 33.95 0.29
CA VAL A 521 -15.09 32.51 0.12
C VAL A 521 -16.32 31.79 -0.45
N ASN A 522 -17.51 32.08 0.07
CA ASN A 522 -18.75 31.48 -0.41
C ASN A 522 -19.07 31.85 -1.84
N GLN A 523 -18.90 33.13 -2.21
CA GLN A 523 -19.14 33.61 -3.58
C GLN A 523 -18.17 32.96 -4.59
N VAL A 524 -16.90 32.79 -4.20
CA VAL A 524 -15.91 32.10 -5.04
C VAL A 524 -16.28 30.63 -5.20
N ALA A 525 -16.65 29.94 -4.12
CA ALA A 525 -17.09 28.55 -4.16
C ALA A 525 -18.33 28.35 -5.06
N ASP A 526 -19.31 29.27 -5.02
CA ASP A 526 -20.49 29.22 -5.92
C ASP A 526 -20.08 29.44 -7.38
N SER A 527 -19.07 30.26 -7.64
CA SER A 527 -18.53 30.46 -9.00
C SER A 527 -17.79 29.22 -9.50
N VAL A 528 -17.05 28.54 -8.63
CA VAL A 528 -16.45 27.21 -8.91
C VAL A 528 -17.53 26.19 -9.27
N ILE A 529 -18.59 26.09 -8.48
CA ILE A 529 -19.69 25.13 -8.73
C ILE A 529 -20.31 25.38 -10.12
N ARG A 530 -20.63 26.64 -10.46
CA ARG A 530 -21.17 26.97 -11.78
C ARG A 530 -20.22 26.59 -12.91
N ALA A 531 -18.92 26.88 -12.76
CA ALA A 531 -17.92 26.55 -13.77
C ALA A 531 -17.79 25.04 -13.99
N LEU A 532 -17.76 24.25 -12.93
CA LEU A 532 -17.67 22.80 -13.00
C LEU A 532 -18.91 22.17 -13.66
N LEU A 533 -20.11 22.56 -13.26
CA LEU A 533 -21.37 22.01 -13.77
C LEU A 533 -21.65 22.41 -15.23
N ALA A 534 -21.02 23.46 -15.75
CA ALA A 534 -21.18 23.92 -17.12
C ALA A 534 -20.43 23.05 -18.15
N VAL A 535 -19.45 22.23 -17.72
CA VAL A 535 -18.62 21.46 -18.65
C VAL A 535 -19.39 20.30 -19.26
N ARG A 536 -19.30 20.21 -20.60
CA ARG A 536 -19.86 19.10 -21.38
C ARG A 536 -18.74 18.30 -22.04
N GLY A 537 -18.93 17.00 -22.11
CA GLY A 537 -18.07 16.07 -22.84
C GLY A 537 -18.24 16.20 -24.37
N PRO A 538 -17.42 15.46 -25.13
CA PRO A 538 -17.56 15.41 -26.59
C PRO A 538 -18.94 14.90 -27.08
N ASP A 539 -19.65 14.18 -26.23
CA ASP A 539 -21.01 13.63 -26.43
C ASP A 539 -22.11 14.61 -26.00
N GLY A 540 -21.76 15.84 -25.58
CA GLY A 540 -22.70 16.83 -25.06
C GLY A 540 -23.21 16.58 -23.64
N GLN A 541 -22.82 15.47 -23.02
CA GLN A 541 -23.29 15.11 -21.68
C GLN A 541 -22.48 15.86 -20.59
N PRO A 542 -23.07 16.07 -19.40
CA PRO A 542 -22.33 16.66 -18.28
C PRO A 542 -21.11 15.81 -17.88
N VAL A 543 -19.95 16.42 -17.75
CA VAL A 543 -18.72 15.76 -17.23
C VAL A 543 -18.77 15.66 -15.71
N VAL A 544 -19.20 16.73 -15.03
CA VAL A 544 -19.43 16.75 -13.59
C VAL A 544 -20.90 16.44 -13.32
N THR A 545 -21.14 15.35 -12.62
CA THR A 545 -22.50 14.83 -12.37
C THR A 545 -23.11 15.37 -11.08
N ARG A 546 -22.26 15.67 -10.10
CA ARG A 546 -22.68 16.18 -8.79
C ARG A 546 -21.54 16.95 -8.12
N VAL A 547 -21.91 17.92 -7.28
CA VAL A 547 -20.99 18.69 -6.44
C VAL A 547 -21.46 18.69 -4.99
N TRP A 548 -20.51 18.83 -4.05
CA TRP A 548 -20.78 18.95 -2.62
C TRP A 548 -19.95 20.09 -2.04
N ARG A 549 -20.45 20.68 -0.99
CA ARG A 549 -19.70 21.57 -0.10
C ARG A 549 -19.62 20.92 1.27
N PRO A 550 -18.47 20.99 1.95
CA PRO A 550 -18.38 20.55 3.34
C PRO A 550 -19.38 21.29 4.23
N VAL A 551 -20.08 20.54 5.07
CA VAL A 551 -20.99 21.08 6.09
C VAL A 551 -20.63 20.50 7.46
N PRO A 552 -20.86 21.22 8.56
CA PRO A 552 -20.68 20.68 9.90
C PRO A 552 -21.46 19.36 10.07
N GLY A 553 -20.81 18.32 10.60
CA GLY A 553 -21.42 17.00 10.79
C GLY A 553 -21.48 16.13 9.53
N ASP A 554 -20.80 16.49 8.45
CA ASP A 554 -20.70 15.68 7.23
C ASP A 554 -20.18 14.27 7.54
N THR A 555 -20.87 13.27 7.01
CA THR A 555 -20.51 11.84 7.17
C THR A 555 -19.60 11.31 6.05
N LEU A 556 -19.29 12.15 5.06
CA LEU A 556 -18.40 11.80 3.94
C LEU A 556 -16.92 12.03 4.27
N GLY A 557 -16.64 12.75 5.37
CA GLY A 557 -15.28 13.07 5.81
C GLY A 557 -14.60 14.19 5.04
N ILE A 558 -15.34 14.95 4.21
CA ILE A 558 -14.84 16.04 3.36
C ILE A 558 -14.58 17.33 4.14
N GLY A 559 -13.75 18.21 3.56
CA GLY A 559 -13.41 19.51 4.16
C GLY A 559 -12.31 19.41 5.22
N GLY A 560 -12.41 20.24 6.24
CA GLY A 560 -11.37 20.40 7.26
C GLY A 560 -10.23 21.33 6.82
N PRO A 561 -9.21 21.52 7.69
CA PRO A 561 -8.14 22.51 7.45
C PRO A 561 -7.30 22.28 6.21
N THR A 562 -7.16 21.03 5.80
CA THR A 562 -6.35 20.58 4.64
C THR A 562 -7.21 20.20 3.43
N GLY A 563 -8.53 20.13 3.59
CA GLY A 563 -9.47 19.74 2.54
C GLY A 563 -9.90 20.88 1.61
N GLY A 564 -10.73 20.53 0.63
CA GLY A 564 -11.31 21.46 -0.33
C GLY A 564 -12.60 22.14 0.14
N ASP A 565 -13.00 23.16 -0.59
CA ASP A 565 -14.26 23.91 -0.39
C ASP A 565 -15.39 23.39 -1.29
N VAL A 566 -15.05 22.79 -2.44
CA VAL A 566 -15.98 22.21 -3.41
C VAL A 566 -15.46 20.86 -3.85
N TYR A 567 -16.24 19.82 -3.64
CA TYR A 567 -15.97 18.46 -4.09
C TYR A 567 -16.91 18.10 -5.24
N PHE A 568 -16.45 17.23 -6.14
CA PHE A 568 -17.25 16.89 -7.33
C PHE A 568 -17.11 15.42 -7.72
N ASN A 569 -18.19 14.86 -8.29
CA ASN A 569 -18.17 13.54 -8.94
C ASN A 569 -18.16 13.71 -10.46
N LEU A 570 -17.51 12.77 -11.13
CA LEU A 570 -17.37 12.74 -12.59
C LEU A 570 -18.29 11.67 -13.21
N ALA A 571 -18.68 11.90 -14.44
CA ALA A 571 -19.36 10.91 -15.25
C ALA A 571 -18.47 9.66 -15.46
N PRO A 572 -19.07 8.47 -15.71
CA PRO A 572 -18.30 7.25 -15.98
C PRO A 572 -17.24 7.45 -17.04
N GLY A 573 -16.07 6.84 -16.84
CA GLY A 573 -14.92 6.93 -17.73
C GLY A 573 -14.02 8.15 -17.54
N TYR A 574 -14.45 9.19 -16.82
CA TYR A 574 -13.61 10.36 -16.54
C TYR A 574 -12.80 10.19 -15.25
N TYR A 575 -11.57 10.72 -15.29
CA TYR A 575 -10.71 10.91 -14.13
C TYR A 575 -10.24 12.36 -14.07
N TYR A 576 -10.06 12.90 -12.88
CA TYR A 576 -9.61 14.28 -12.70
C TYR A 576 -8.13 14.45 -13.03
N SER A 577 -7.77 15.66 -13.49
CA SER A 577 -6.41 16.12 -13.70
C SER A 577 -6.29 17.55 -13.23
N THR A 578 -5.18 17.87 -12.59
CA THR A 578 -4.85 19.25 -12.13
C THR A 578 -4.20 20.11 -13.21
N ALA A 579 -4.02 19.58 -14.44
CA ALA A 579 -3.45 20.33 -15.55
C ALA A 579 -4.23 21.62 -15.83
N ALA A 580 -3.49 22.72 -16.04
CA ALA A 580 -4.03 24.05 -16.27
C ALA A 580 -3.88 24.53 -17.74
N GLY A 581 -3.86 23.61 -18.69
CA GLY A 581 -3.84 23.90 -20.14
C GLY A 581 -5.14 24.44 -20.67
N ASP A 582 -5.30 24.50 -22.01
CA ASP A 582 -6.49 25.08 -22.65
C ASP A 582 -7.64 24.08 -22.82
N SER A 583 -7.33 22.78 -22.93
CA SER A 583 -8.35 21.72 -23.06
C SER A 583 -9.01 21.43 -21.72
N LEU A 584 -10.35 21.33 -21.72
CA LEU A 584 -11.12 20.99 -20.51
C LEU A 584 -11.20 19.48 -20.28
N THR A 585 -11.14 18.71 -21.36
CA THR A 585 -11.15 17.24 -21.34
C THR A 585 -10.12 16.67 -22.28
N GLY A 586 -9.69 15.43 -22.04
CA GLY A 586 -8.73 14.72 -22.88
C GLY A 586 -8.97 13.22 -22.87
N GLY A 587 -8.31 12.49 -23.77
CA GLY A 587 -8.21 11.04 -23.73
C GLY A 587 -7.07 10.60 -22.81
N ARG A 588 -7.16 9.36 -22.34
CA ARG A 588 -6.06 8.65 -21.65
C ARG A 588 -6.09 7.18 -22.02
N VAL A 589 -4.97 6.50 -21.86
CA VAL A 589 -4.95 5.04 -21.90
C VAL A 589 -5.89 4.50 -20.81
N PRO A 590 -6.76 3.54 -21.12
CA PRO A 590 -7.65 2.97 -20.13
C PRO A 590 -6.88 2.42 -18.94
N ALA A 591 -7.27 2.82 -17.74
CA ALA A 591 -6.60 2.45 -16.50
C ALA A 591 -7.62 2.23 -15.38
N GLY A 592 -7.22 1.51 -14.32
CA GLY A 592 -7.93 1.56 -13.07
C GLY A 592 -7.66 2.89 -12.36
N SER A 593 -8.66 3.42 -11.69
CA SER A 593 -8.57 4.68 -10.94
C SER A 593 -9.53 4.67 -9.75
N HIS A 594 -9.18 5.42 -8.72
CA HIS A 594 -9.96 5.63 -7.53
C HIS A 594 -10.01 7.13 -7.17
N GLY A 595 -10.49 7.52 -5.99
CA GLY A 595 -10.65 8.93 -5.60
C GLY A 595 -12.06 9.46 -5.80
N PHE A 596 -12.99 8.63 -6.25
CA PHE A 596 -14.41 8.96 -6.44
C PHE A 596 -15.16 9.02 -5.11
N PRO A 597 -16.41 9.53 -5.07
CA PRO A 597 -17.19 9.60 -3.83
C PRO A 597 -17.31 8.24 -3.13
N SER A 598 -17.14 8.21 -1.84
CA SER A 598 -17.20 7.01 -1.00
C SER A 598 -18.58 6.33 -0.97
N ILE A 599 -19.61 7.01 -1.47
CA ILE A 599 -20.96 6.45 -1.64
C ILE A 599 -21.09 5.56 -2.88
N GLU A 600 -20.17 5.68 -3.84
CA GLU A 600 -20.16 4.86 -5.05
C GLU A 600 -19.85 3.39 -4.69
N PRO A 601 -20.63 2.39 -5.16
CA PRO A 601 -20.44 1.00 -4.79
C PRO A 601 -19.06 0.43 -5.17
N ASP A 602 -18.49 0.86 -6.29
CA ASP A 602 -17.19 0.43 -6.80
C ASP A 602 -16.01 1.03 -6.02
N MET A 603 -16.25 2.05 -5.19
CA MET A 603 -15.27 2.59 -4.25
C MET A 603 -15.26 1.87 -2.90
N ARG A 604 -16.25 1.04 -2.60
CA ARG A 604 -16.24 0.26 -1.36
C ARG A 604 -15.08 -0.73 -1.36
N SER A 605 -14.47 -0.90 -0.19
CA SER A 605 -13.43 -1.89 0.06
C SER A 605 -13.93 -3.02 0.95
N VAL A 606 -13.08 -4.01 1.24
CA VAL A 606 -13.41 -5.08 2.19
C VAL A 606 -13.25 -4.61 3.64
N LEU A 607 -14.06 -5.20 4.53
CA LEU A 607 -13.82 -5.23 5.97
C LEU A 607 -14.34 -6.57 6.52
N CYS A 608 -13.42 -7.47 6.78
CA CYS A 608 -13.66 -8.82 7.23
C CYS A 608 -12.88 -9.13 8.50
N ALA A 609 -13.44 -9.94 9.39
CA ALA A 609 -12.73 -10.44 10.57
C ALA A 609 -12.97 -11.93 10.77
N ILE A 610 -11.91 -12.64 11.15
CA ILE A 610 -11.96 -14.07 11.49
C ILE A 610 -11.02 -14.36 12.67
N GLY A 611 -11.49 -15.17 13.60
CA GLY A 611 -10.73 -15.54 14.79
C GLY A 611 -11.60 -16.25 15.83
N PRO A 612 -11.10 -16.48 17.05
CA PRO A 612 -11.86 -17.16 18.10
C PRO A 612 -13.21 -16.51 18.39
N GLY A 613 -14.30 -17.18 18.01
CA GLY A 613 -15.67 -16.67 18.18
C GLY A 613 -16.06 -15.52 17.23
N VAL A 614 -15.30 -15.29 16.18
CA VAL A 614 -15.58 -14.29 15.12
C VAL A 614 -15.51 -14.99 13.77
N GLY A 615 -16.58 -14.93 12.99
CA GLY A 615 -16.68 -15.54 11.65
C GLY A 615 -18.11 -15.87 11.24
N GLY A 616 -18.31 -16.16 9.95
CA GLY A 616 -19.54 -16.69 9.37
C GLY A 616 -20.72 -15.72 9.34
N ARG A 617 -20.49 -14.40 9.35
CA ARG A 617 -21.58 -13.40 9.35
C ARG A 617 -21.44 -12.40 8.24
N ARG A 618 -22.61 -11.97 7.71
CA ARG A 618 -22.70 -10.83 6.80
C ARG A 618 -23.32 -9.65 7.55
N LEU A 619 -22.62 -8.52 7.52
CA LEU A 619 -23.03 -7.28 8.14
C LEU A 619 -23.51 -6.30 7.05
N ALA A 620 -24.27 -5.27 7.45
CA ALA A 620 -24.52 -4.12 6.60
C ALA A 620 -23.20 -3.39 6.23
N THR A 621 -23.28 -2.47 5.25
CA THR A 621 -22.12 -1.66 4.85
C THR A 621 -21.47 -0.97 6.04
N ALA A 622 -20.18 -1.22 6.24
CA ALA A 622 -19.33 -0.59 7.25
C ALA A 622 -18.71 0.73 6.74
N ARG A 623 -17.94 1.36 7.59
CA ARG A 623 -17.08 2.52 7.24
C ARG A 623 -15.62 2.18 7.55
N VAL A 624 -14.71 2.69 6.78
CA VAL A 624 -13.27 2.49 7.01
C VAL A 624 -12.85 2.89 8.44
N ILE A 625 -13.49 3.90 9.02
CA ILE A 625 -13.23 4.37 10.39
C ILE A 625 -13.71 3.41 11.49
N ASP A 626 -14.48 2.38 11.17
CA ASP A 626 -14.98 1.39 12.14
C ASP A 626 -13.94 0.30 12.46
N ALA A 627 -12.86 0.19 11.67
CA ALA A 627 -11.85 -0.85 11.81
C ALA A 627 -11.01 -0.71 13.09
N ALA A 628 -10.40 0.46 13.34
CA ALA A 628 -9.58 0.67 14.54
C ALA A 628 -10.38 0.50 15.86
N PRO A 629 -11.60 1.02 16.02
CA PRO A 629 -12.44 0.71 17.19
C PRO A 629 -12.76 -0.77 17.35
N THR A 630 -12.94 -1.52 16.26
CA THR A 630 -13.20 -2.96 16.28
C THR A 630 -12.00 -3.74 16.83
N VAL A 631 -10.78 -3.39 16.36
CA VAL A 631 -9.54 -3.98 16.87
C VAL A 631 -9.32 -3.60 18.34
N ALA A 632 -9.60 -2.35 18.71
CA ALA A 632 -9.46 -1.88 20.10
C ALA A 632 -10.37 -2.69 21.06
N GLU A 633 -11.65 -2.87 20.71
CA GLU A 633 -12.57 -3.70 21.50
C GLU A 633 -12.11 -5.16 21.60
N TRP A 634 -11.59 -5.74 20.52
CA TRP A 634 -11.03 -7.09 20.56
C TRP A 634 -9.87 -7.20 21.55
N LEU A 635 -8.94 -6.24 21.54
CA LEU A 635 -7.79 -6.20 22.43
C LEU A 635 -8.16 -5.84 23.88
N GLY A 636 -9.39 -5.39 24.13
CA GLY A 636 -9.84 -4.91 25.43
C GLY A 636 -9.15 -3.60 25.83
N ILE A 637 -8.93 -2.70 24.89
CA ILE A 637 -8.33 -1.38 25.10
C ILE A 637 -9.30 -0.27 24.66
N PRO A 638 -9.15 0.96 25.16
CA PRO A 638 -9.86 2.11 24.62
C PRO A 638 -9.57 2.31 23.13
N ALA A 639 -10.57 2.72 22.35
CA ALA A 639 -10.37 3.16 20.98
C ALA A 639 -9.39 4.34 20.92
N PRO A 640 -8.76 4.61 19.75
CA PRO A 640 -7.98 5.83 19.57
C PRO A 640 -8.76 7.07 20.01
N GLY A 641 -8.07 8.02 20.67
CA GLY A 641 -8.72 9.11 21.38
C GLY A 641 -9.59 10.03 20.51
N ASP A 642 -9.27 10.11 19.22
CA ASP A 642 -10.01 10.95 18.26
C ASP A 642 -11.08 10.15 17.48
N ALA A 643 -11.20 8.83 17.69
CA ALA A 643 -12.06 7.95 16.90
C ALA A 643 -13.55 8.33 16.97
N LYS A 644 -14.21 8.30 15.80
CA LYS A 644 -15.65 8.48 15.60
C LYS A 644 -16.32 7.26 14.97
N GLY A 645 -15.52 6.26 14.61
CA GLY A 645 -16.00 4.96 14.18
C GLY A 645 -16.65 4.19 15.34
N VAL A 646 -17.42 3.18 15.00
CA VAL A 646 -18.04 2.26 15.98
C VAL A 646 -17.42 0.88 15.82
N SER A 647 -17.26 0.17 16.94
CA SER A 647 -16.83 -1.21 16.87
C SER A 647 -17.91 -2.11 16.29
N LEU A 648 -17.51 -2.97 15.37
CA LEU A 648 -18.36 -4.00 14.75
C LEU A 648 -18.21 -5.38 15.42
N LEU A 649 -17.36 -5.51 16.45
CA LEU A 649 -16.98 -6.79 17.04
C LEU A 649 -18.19 -7.59 17.49
N ARG A 650 -19.17 -6.98 18.17
CA ARG A 650 -20.39 -7.65 18.62
C ARG A 650 -21.20 -8.22 17.45
N ALA A 651 -21.37 -7.44 16.38
CA ALA A 651 -22.06 -7.89 15.18
C ALA A 651 -21.31 -9.03 14.48
N MET A 652 -19.97 -8.96 14.47
CA MET A 652 -19.09 -9.97 13.87
C MET A 652 -19.00 -11.27 14.69
N SER A 653 -19.21 -11.23 16.01
CA SER A 653 -19.18 -12.39 16.90
C SER A 653 -20.56 -12.97 17.22
N GLY A 654 -21.63 -12.27 16.91
CA GLY A 654 -23.00 -12.69 17.21
C GLY A 654 -23.39 -12.62 18.69
N ARG A 655 -22.70 -11.80 19.45
CA ARG A 655 -22.93 -11.56 20.89
C ARG A 655 -23.86 -10.38 21.13
#